data_c295b2ac972f533083907436fbb5f3dd
#
_entry.id   c295b2ac972f533083907436fbb5f3dd
#
_cell.length_a   1.000
_cell.length_b   1.000
_cell.length_c   1.000
_cell.angle_alpha   90.00
_cell.angle_beta   90.00
_cell.angle_gamma   90.00
#
_symmetry.space_group_name_H-M   'P 1'
#
loop_
_entity.id
_entity.type
_entity.pdbx_description
1 polymer ?
#
loop_
_entity_poly.entity_id
_entity_poly.type
_entity_poly.pdbx_seq_one_letter_code
_entity_poly.pdbx_strand_id
1 'polypeptide(L)'
;MEPLRAADPSRIGRYRLLRRLGAGGMGVVFLARAPGGAIAAVKTVRSSYADESGFRARFRREVEAARQVGSRWVVPLLDADADAETPWLATSYVPGPSLAEAVHAFGPLSLTSVHVLGMRLAEALEAVHGAGLVHRDVKPGNVLLAPDGPRLIDFGIARAPDATALTSSGVIVGSPGFLSPEQARARGGEIGPPSDVFSLGCVLAFAATGVRPFGGGTAAGVLLRTIYEEPDPASLPDALTPLLRACLHKDPADRPSLARLRATLGEKTPADSAGPSDWLPAPVTRLINDRSAAVLTIGAIEPTQVSASTPPNTASTASPEAATLTAVTATDPIPRAVGRRGFLRLGSTAGLLAAGGGGAWWWSTRTKPGTSTSSGTGTRRPELVVAFHGDLTGADKESGTAQLNGARLAVDQLNARSDHPFRLKLRTYDDGGDTGRAGELAARLTKDAEVLAVLGPTSDACFRATERTYTEAVMPVVSVSVGTDTLSSTFGTNVFHCHAALHVTYGLLAAPCVRYLSNHVDSRQVLLVDDRAQGDFAWTVCDQTERALRQNGRDATVTHVAAGKIDYASLAAEVRSARADAVVFTGDAGRAAGLASALTADRFTGARMATERALDPRFLAAAGAAAKGWVFATSFTDPTARASARAFTAAYRARFGADPGWYAAEAHDAVMFLAKSCHKDGITLTERGAIARRMPQITYAGITRTVKYESGYGYNHDAMFDFQVVDGAFRYLGQYREAAVS
;
A
#
# COMPACT_ATOMS: atom_id res chain seq x y z
N MET A 1 7.33 1.38 22.11
CA MET A 1 6.67 0.55 23.17
C MET A 1 5.39 1.20 23.61
N GLU A 2 4.24 0.51 23.46
CA GLU A 2 2.91 1.02 23.80
C GLU A 2 2.44 0.45 25.15
N PRO A 3 1.54 1.13 25.90
CA PRO A 3 0.86 0.55 27.05
C PRO A 3 0.06 -0.70 26.64
N LEU A 4 -0.19 -1.59 27.61
CA LEU A 4 -1.14 -2.68 27.41
C LEU A 4 -2.54 -2.11 27.19
N ARG A 5 -3.31 -2.71 26.31
CA ARG A 5 -4.72 -2.36 26.06
C ARG A 5 -5.62 -3.11 27.04
N ALA A 6 -6.82 -2.60 27.27
CA ALA A 6 -7.77 -3.25 28.18
C ALA A 6 -8.11 -4.72 27.80
N ALA A 7 -8.02 -5.03 26.50
CA ALA A 7 -8.25 -6.39 25.98
C ALA A 7 -6.99 -7.30 26.04
N ASP A 8 -5.83 -6.78 26.44
CA ASP A 8 -4.62 -7.60 26.55
C ASP A 8 -4.62 -8.40 27.84
N PRO A 9 -4.15 -9.66 27.84
CA PRO A 9 -4.02 -10.43 29.05
C PRO A 9 -2.91 -9.82 29.94
N SER A 10 -3.06 -9.96 31.23
CA SER A 10 -2.01 -9.54 32.20
C SER A 10 -0.82 -10.51 32.22
N ARG A 11 -1.03 -11.77 31.80
CA ARG A 11 -0.03 -12.84 31.77
C ARG A 11 -0.23 -13.75 30.55
N ILE A 12 0.88 -14.32 30.08
CA ILE A 12 0.90 -15.41 29.10
C ILE A 12 1.85 -16.48 29.64
N GLY A 13 1.33 -17.68 29.89
CA GLY A 13 2.06 -18.69 30.63
C GLY A 13 2.59 -18.14 31.98
N ARG A 14 3.89 -18.27 32.21
CA ARG A 14 4.56 -17.73 33.41
C ARG A 14 5.02 -16.28 33.29
N TYR A 15 4.88 -15.64 32.10
CA TYR A 15 5.36 -14.30 31.81
C TYR A 15 4.31 -13.24 32.16
N ARG A 16 4.68 -12.24 32.98
CA ARG A 16 3.84 -11.07 33.25
C ARG A 16 4.06 -10.02 32.17
N LEU A 17 3.01 -9.59 31.51
CA LEU A 17 3.08 -8.61 30.43
C LEU A 17 3.28 -7.18 31.00
N LEU A 18 4.11 -6.40 30.33
CA LEU A 18 4.47 -5.03 30.76
C LEU A 18 4.05 -3.99 29.73
N ARG A 19 4.32 -4.24 28.44
CA ARG A 19 4.09 -3.31 27.33
C ARG A 19 3.82 -4.09 26.06
N ARG A 20 3.23 -3.43 25.05
CA ARG A 20 3.24 -3.93 23.67
C ARG A 20 4.51 -3.49 22.96
N LEU A 21 5.22 -4.41 22.33
CA LEU A 21 6.36 -4.14 21.45
C LEU A 21 5.91 -3.91 20.02
N GLY A 22 4.88 -4.64 19.58
CA GLY A 22 4.33 -4.51 18.22
C GLY A 22 3.13 -5.45 18.01
N ALA A 23 2.42 -5.22 16.91
CA ALA A 23 1.36 -6.11 16.43
C ALA A 23 1.51 -6.28 14.91
N GLY A 24 1.30 -7.48 14.41
CA GLY A 24 1.42 -7.81 12.99
C GLY A 24 0.38 -8.83 12.53
N GLY A 25 0.49 -9.28 11.28
CA GLY A 25 -0.43 -10.24 10.68
C GLY A 25 -0.56 -11.55 11.47
N MET A 26 0.54 -12.03 12.04
CA MET A 26 0.60 -13.32 12.77
C MET A 26 0.25 -13.22 14.25
N GLY A 27 0.25 -12.03 14.87
CA GLY A 27 -0.02 -11.90 16.29
C GLY A 27 0.48 -10.61 16.91
N VAL A 28 0.57 -10.61 18.24
CA VAL A 28 1.03 -9.48 19.05
C VAL A 28 2.30 -9.88 19.79
N VAL A 29 3.26 -8.95 19.87
CA VAL A 29 4.50 -9.14 20.64
C VAL A 29 4.46 -8.23 21.86
N PHE A 30 4.69 -8.80 23.02
CA PHE A 30 4.68 -8.13 24.29
C PHE A 30 6.06 -8.12 24.94
N LEU A 31 6.42 -7.04 25.57
CA LEU A 31 7.48 -7.00 26.57
C LEU A 31 6.92 -7.63 27.86
N ALA A 32 7.63 -8.60 28.40
CA ALA A 32 7.16 -9.33 29.56
C ALA A 32 8.31 -9.59 30.56
N ARG A 33 7.94 -9.90 31.78
CA ARG A 33 8.88 -10.27 32.85
C ARG A 33 8.66 -11.74 33.24
N ALA A 34 9.74 -12.52 33.19
CA ALA A 34 9.76 -13.90 33.67
C ALA A 34 9.73 -13.97 35.22
N PRO A 35 9.38 -15.11 35.85
CA PRO A 35 9.45 -15.34 37.29
C PRO A 35 10.87 -15.09 37.76
N GLY A 36 11.81 -14.87 37.67
CA GLY A 36 13.18 -14.52 38.06
C GLY A 36 13.57 -13.07 37.73
N GLY A 37 12.62 -12.25 37.23
CA GLY A 37 12.86 -10.84 36.94
C GLY A 37 13.43 -10.56 35.55
N ALA A 38 13.85 -11.58 34.80
CA ALA A 38 14.40 -11.42 33.45
C ALA A 38 13.33 -10.88 32.47
N ILE A 39 13.76 -10.01 31.58
CA ILE A 39 12.90 -9.42 30.56
C ILE A 39 12.88 -10.32 29.31
N ALA A 40 11.68 -10.56 28.78
CA ALA A 40 11.43 -11.39 27.61
C ALA A 40 10.53 -10.67 26.61
N ALA A 41 10.61 -11.05 25.33
CA ALA A 41 9.62 -10.74 24.31
C ALA A 41 8.71 -11.97 24.14
N VAL A 42 7.41 -11.81 24.36
CA VAL A 42 6.41 -12.88 24.23
C VAL A 42 5.53 -12.59 23.04
N LYS A 43 5.52 -13.51 22.06
CA LYS A 43 4.74 -13.40 20.83
C LYS A 43 3.59 -14.40 20.88
N THR A 44 2.36 -13.89 20.71
CA THR A 44 1.16 -14.73 20.56
C THR A 44 0.87 -14.98 19.10
N VAL A 45 0.29 -16.13 18.78
CA VAL A 45 -0.19 -16.48 17.44
C VAL A 45 -1.71 -16.32 17.42
N ARG A 46 -2.23 -15.68 16.37
CA ARG A 46 -3.68 -15.50 16.22
C ARG A 46 -4.41 -16.82 16.08
N SER A 47 -5.61 -16.91 16.65
CA SER A 47 -6.47 -18.10 16.59
C SER A 47 -6.72 -18.57 15.16
N SER A 48 -6.89 -17.65 14.19
CA SER A 48 -7.07 -17.98 12.78
C SER A 48 -5.96 -18.86 12.17
N TYR A 49 -4.73 -18.78 12.68
CA TYR A 49 -3.63 -19.66 12.29
C TYR A 49 -3.55 -20.92 13.18
N ALA A 50 -3.88 -20.78 14.46
CA ALA A 50 -3.85 -21.86 15.41
C ALA A 50 -4.87 -22.98 15.11
N ASP A 51 -5.96 -22.61 14.43
CA ASP A 51 -7.05 -23.50 14.04
C ASP A 51 -6.81 -24.22 12.68
N GLU A 52 -5.75 -23.84 11.94
CA GLU A 52 -5.36 -24.58 10.74
C GLU A 52 -4.91 -26.00 11.07
N SER A 53 -5.40 -26.98 10.28
CA SER A 53 -5.04 -28.39 10.49
C SER A 53 -3.52 -28.60 10.41
N GLY A 54 -2.96 -29.24 11.44
CA GLY A 54 -1.53 -29.52 11.52
C GLY A 54 -0.63 -28.36 11.97
N PHE A 55 -1.15 -27.14 12.16
CA PHE A 55 -0.37 -25.99 12.63
C PHE A 55 0.34 -26.28 13.96
N ARG A 56 -0.37 -26.74 14.99
CA ARG A 56 0.21 -27.00 16.32
C ARG A 56 1.31 -28.04 16.29
N ALA A 57 1.17 -29.07 15.45
CA ALA A 57 2.19 -30.10 15.28
C ALA A 57 3.46 -29.56 14.61
N ARG A 58 3.31 -28.70 13.60
CA ARG A 58 4.45 -28.00 12.95
C ARG A 58 5.12 -27.06 13.93
N PHE A 59 4.34 -26.19 14.57
CA PHE A 59 4.82 -25.22 15.56
C PHE A 59 5.66 -25.92 16.66
N ARG A 60 5.20 -27.05 17.15
CA ARG A 60 5.93 -27.84 18.17
C ARG A 60 7.29 -28.34 17.65
N ARG A 61 7.34 -28.86 16.40
CA ARG A 61 8.59 -29.34 15.79
C ARG A 61 9.57 -28.20 15.55
N GLU A 62 9.09 -27.07 15.07
CA GLU A 62 9.94 -25.89 14.81
C GLU A 62 10.45 -25.24 16.10
N VAL A 63 9.64 -25.22 17.17
CA VAL A 63 10.06 -24.81 18.51
C VAL A 63 11.17 -25.71 19.03
N GLU A 64 11.05 -27.03 18.86
CA GLU A 64 12.07 -27.99 19.31
C GLU A 64 13.39 -27.79 18.54
N ALA A 65 13.33 -27.63 17.24
CA ALA A 65 14.51 -27.31 16.42
C ALA A 65 15.12 -25.96 16.79
N ALA A 66 14.29 -24.94 17.03
CA ALA A 66 14.75 -23.61 17.42
C ALA A 66 15.50 -23.57 18.75
N ARG A 67 15.16 -24.50 19.68
CA ARG A 67 15.90 -24.68 20.96
C ARG A 67 17.32 -25.17 20.75
N GLN A 68 17.60 -25.83 19.61
CA GLN A 68 18.92 -26.40 19.29
C GLN A 68 19.82 -25.38 18.59
N VAL A 69 19.32 -24.20 18.20
CA VAL A 69 20.12 -23.17 17.54
C VAL A 69 21.12 -22.55 18.50
N GLY A 70 22.37 -22.89 18.36
CA GLY A 70 23.47 -22.41 19.19
C GLY A 70 24.27 -21.27 18.56
N SER A 71 23.72 -20.08 18.48
CA SER A 71 24.44 -18.90 17.99
C SER A 71 24.14 -17.66 18.82
N ARG A 72 25.22 -16.89 19.16
CA ARG A 72 25.08 -15.62 19.85
C ARG A 72 24.36 -14.54 19.00
N TRP A 73 24.32 -14.72 17.68
CA TRP A 73 23.70 -13.78 16.73
C TRP A 73 22.23 -14.08 16.46
N VAL A 74 21.72 -15.13 17.08
CA VAL A 74 20.32 -15.51 17.05
C VAL A 74 19.73 -15.28 18.44
N VAL A 75 18.55 -14.64 18.53
CA VAL A 75 17.91 -14.44 19.82
C VAL A 75 17.41 -15.79 20.35
N PRO A 76 17.86 -16.21 21.56
CA PRO A 76 17.50 -17.52 22.10
C PRO A 76 16.02 -17.62 22.43
N LEU A 77 15.41 -18.75 22.09
CA LEU A 77 14.09 -19.13 22.51
C LEU A 77 14.14 -19.56 24.00
N LEU A 78 13.34 -18.91 24.83
CA LEU A 78 13.29 -19.17 26.27
C LEU A 78 12.20 -20.18 26.64
N ASP A 79 11.05 -20.08 25.95
CA ASP A 79 9.88 -20.91 26.26
C ASP A 79 8.86 -20.84 25.12
N ALA A 80 7.96 -21.83 25.05
CA ALA A 80 6.86 -21.81 24.10
C ALA A 80 5.77 -22.79 24.55
N ASP A 81 4.53 -22.51 24.18
CA ASP A 81 3.40 -23.41 24.37
C ASP A 81 2.55 -23.43 23.10
N ALA A 82 2.64 -24.56 22.39
CA ALA A 82 1.89 -24.83 21.18
C ALA A 82 0.44 -25.25 21.45
N ASP A 83 0.18 -25.73 22.65
CA ASP A 83 -1.09 -26.33 23.04
C ASP A 83 -1.99 -25.35 23.83
N ALA A 84 -1.45 -24.20 24.24
CA ALA A 84 -2.24 -23.12 24.81
C ALA A 84 -3.43 -22.75 23.90
N GLU A 85 -4.51 -22.24 24.46
CA GLU A 85 -5.66 -21.72 23.71
C GLU A 85 -5.19 -20.75 22.62
N THR A 86 -4.34 -19.81 22.98
CA THR A 86 -3.57 -18.94 22.05
C THR A 86 -2.11 -19.38 22.10
N PRO A 87 -1.59 -20.10 21.09
CA PRO A 87 -0.18 -20.50 21.05
C PRO A 87 0.75 -19.31 21.17
N TRP A 88 1.86 -19.50 21.87
CA TRP A 88 2.82 -18.42 22.11
C TRP A 88 4.26 -18.94 22.19
N LEU A 89 5.21 -18.03 21.97
CA LEU A 89 6.62 -18.24 22.22
C LEU A 89 7.23 -17.05 22.97
N ALA A 90 8.25 -17.31 23.75
CA ALA A 90 9.01 -16.29 24.48
C ALA A 90 10.48 -16.37 24.10
N THR A 91 11.08 -15.23 23.78
CA THR A 91 12.50 -15.08 23.47
C THR A 91 13.16 -14.07 24.41
N SER A 92 14.48 -14.06 24.47
CA SER A 92 15.21 -13.01 25.17
C SER A 92 14.87 -11.62 24.55
N TYR A 93 14.68 -10.63 25.38
CA TYR A 93 14.46 -9.27 24.91
C TYR A 93 15.79 -8.59 24.54
N VAL A 94 15.82 -7.95 23.35
CA VAL A 94 16.95 -7.15 22.90
C VAL A 94 16.50 -5.67 22.82
N PRO A 95 17.11 -4.76 23.59
CA PRO A 95 16.67 -3.37 23.67
C PRO A 95 17.09 -2.50 22.47
N GLY A 96 17.57 -3.11 21.38
CA GLY A 96 18.02 -2.41 20.17
C GLY A 96 16.90 -2.06 19.19
N PRO A 97 17.13 -1.09 18.29
CA PRO A 97 16.25 -0.87 17.13
C PRO A 97 16.40 -2.02 16.15
N SER A 98 15.39 -2.24 15.32
CA SER A 98 15.57 -3.04 14.10
C SER A 98 16.48 -2.31 13.10
N LEU A 99 17.13 -3.06 12.22
CA LEU A 99 17.91 -2.49 11.11
C LEU A 99 17.02 -1.56 10.24
N ALA A 100 15.75 -1.92 10.04
CA ALA A 100 14.80 -1.07 9.32
C ALA A 100 14.60 0.28 10.01
N GLU A 101 14.38 0.30 11.33
CA GLU A 101 14.24 1.54 12.11
C GLU A 101 15.52 2.37 12.09
N ALA A 102 16.68 1.73 12.23
CA ALA A 102 17.97 2.42 12.26
C ALA A 102 18.29 3.08 10.91
N VAL A 103 18.13 2.36 9.80
CA VAL A 103 18.37 2.90 8.45
C VAL A 103 17.36 4.00 8.11
N HIS A 104 16.11 3.84 8.51
CA HIS A 104 15.09 4.87 8.30
C HIS A 104 15.40 6.16 9.08
N ALA A 105 15.83 6.03 10.33
CA ALA A 105 16.04 7.19 11.21
C ALA A 105 17.37 7.90 10.98
N PHE A 106 18.43 7.17 10.60
CA PHE A 106 19.81 7.67 10.59
C PHE A 106 20.51 7.49 9.24
N GLY A 107 19.84 6.95 8.22
CA GLY A 107 20.40 6.68 6.91
C GLY A 107 21.15 5.34 6.82
N PRO A 108 21.76 5.06 5.65
CA PRO A 108 22.53 3.84 5.38
C PRO A 108 23.69 3.64 6.35
N LEU A 109 24.05 2.38 6.56
CA LEU A 109 25.23 2.02 7.34
C LEU A 109 26.51 2.18 6.52
N SER A 110 27.63 2.42 7.21
CA SER A 110 28.96 2.39 6.59
C SER A 110 29.28 1.00 6.01
N LEU A 111 30.15 0.93 5.00
CA LEU A 111 30.60 -0.35 4.43
C LEU A 111 31.19 -1.29 5.49
N THR A 112 31.97 -0.75 6.43
CA THR A 112 32.51 -1.53 7.55
C THR A 112 31.40 -2.14 8.41
N SER A 113 30.38 -1.35 8.75
CA SER A 113 29.19 -1.85 9.49
C SER A 113 28.45 -2.92 8.69
N VAL A 114 28.32 -2.75 7.37
CA VAL A 114 27.65 -3.74 6.49
C VAL A 114 28.45 -5.04 6.41
N HIS A 115 29.79 -4.99 6.35
CA HIS A 115 30.63 -6.19 6.40
C HIS A 115 30.45 -6.95 7.71
N VAL A 116 30.49 -6.27 8.85
CA VAL A 116 30.27 -6.87 10.17
C VAL A 116 28.87 -7.46 10.29
N LEU A 117 27.85 -6.71 9.82
CA LEU A 117 26.46 -7.17 9.75
C LEU A 117 26.34 -8.47 8.95
N GLY A 118 26.92 -8.49 7.74
CA GLY A 118 26.84 -9.62 6.83
C GLY A 118 27.54 -10.88 7.37
N MET A 119 28.74 -10.73 7.93
CA MET A 119 29.48 -11.83 8.54
C MET A 119 28.69 -12.50 9.69
N ARG A 120 28.16 -11.68 10.59
CA ARG A 120 27.45 -12.17 11.78
C ARG A 120 26.07 -12.73 11.45
N LEU A 121 25.37 -12.16 10.46
CA LEU A 121 24.11 -12.73 9.97
C LEU A 121 24.33 -14.04 9.20
N ALA A 122 25.41 -14.15 8.42
CA ALA A 122 25.77 -15.41 7.78
C ALA A 122 26.05 -16.52 8.81
N GLU A 123 26.79 -16.21 9.90
CA GLU A 123 27.02 -17.12 11.02
C GLU A 123 25.69 -17.49 11.73
N ALA A 124 24.78 -16.52 11.91
CA ALA A 124 23.46 -16.80 12.48
C ALA A 124 22.66 -17.78 11.63
N LEU A 125 22.63 -17.58 10.32
CA LEU A 125 21.93 -18.44 9.38
C LEU A 125 22.58 -19.81 9.24
N GLU A 126 23.93 -19.93 9.31
CA GLU A 126 24.61 -21.23 9.37
C GLU A 126 24.13 -22.05 10.58
N ALA A 127 23.99 -21.42 11.74
CA ALA A 127 23.49 -22.10 12.94
C ALA A 127 22.02 -22.51 12.82
N VAL A 128 21.18 -21.68 12.20
CA VAL A 128 19.76 -21.99 11.92
C VAL A 128 19.64 -23.19 10.97
N HIS A 129 20.41 -23.17 9.87
CA HIS A 129 20.43 -24.26 8.90
C HIS A 129 21.01 -25.56 9.48
N GLY A 130 22.02 -25.46 10.34
CA GLY A 130 22.60 -26.60 11.06
C GLY A 130 21.63 -27.30 12.02
N ALA A 131 20.59 -26.55 12.49
CA ALA A 131 19.50 -27.13 13.29
C ALA A 131 18.36 -27.68 12.40
N GLY A 132 18.53 -27.77 11.09
CA GLY A 132 17.53 -28.29 10.17
C GLY A 132 16.39 -27.29 9.87
N LEU A 133 16.56 -26.02 10.21
CA LEU A 133 15.58 -24.96 9.96
C LEU A 133 15.99 -24.08 8.77
N VAL A 134 15.01 -23.49 8.08
CA VAL A 134 15.17 -22.38 7.15
C VAL A 134 14.44 -21.19 7.75
N HIS A 135 15.07 -20.02 7.78
CA HIS A 135 14.49 -18.83 8.43
C HIS A 135 13.26 -18.27 7.71
N ARG A 136 13.28 -18.25 6.38
CA ARG A 136 12.16 -17.88 5.48
C ARG A 136 11.63 -16.45 5.59
N ASP A 137 12.11 -15.64 6.53
CA ASP A 137 11.68 -14.24 6.74
C ASP A 137 12.85 -13.33 7.13
N VAL A 138 14.01 -13.51 6.48
CA VAL A 138 15.17 -12.64 6.68
C VAL A 138 14.87 -11.26 6.06
N LYS A 139 14.75 -10.25 6.93
CA LYS A 139 14.43 -8.87 6.52
C LYS A 139 14.95 -7.87 7.56
N PRO A 140 15.10 -6.59 7.21
CA PRO A 140 15.62 -5.58 8.14
C PRO A 140 14.79 -5.42 9.43
N GLY A 141 13.48 -5.69 9.39
CA GLY A 141 12.63 -5.67 10.58
C GLY A 141 12.90 -6.81 11.57
N ASN A 142 13.49 -7.91 11.09
CA ASN A 142 13.83 -9.10 11.90
C ASN A 142 15.31 -9.16 12.30
N VAL A 143 16.05 -8.07 12.10
CA VAL A 143 17.44 -7.90 12.54
C VAL A 143 17.49 -6.77 13.56
N LEU A 144 17.66 -7.09 14.83
CA LEU A 144 17.86 -6.11 15.90
C LEU A 144 19.35 -5.77 16.03
N LEU A 145 19.65 -4.51 16.30
CA LEU A 145 21.01 -4.01 16.44
C LEU A 145 21.37 -3.93 17.92
N ALA A 146 22.45 -4.61 18.31
CA ALA A 146 23.00 -4.56 19.66
C ALA A 146 24.47 -4.08 19.62
N PRO A 147 25.02 -3.54 20.74
CA PRO A 147 26.37 -2.99 20.75
C PRO A 147 27.46 -3.95 20.26
N ASP A 148 27.29 -5.22 20.56
CA ASP A 148 28.25 -6.29 20.20
C ASP A 148 27.93 -6.99 18.87
N GLY A 149 26.79 -6.67 18.19
CA GLY A 149 26.44 -7.20 16.87
C GLY A 149 24.93 -7.34 16.64
N PRO A 150 24.54 -7.75 15.43
CA PRO A 150 23.13 -7.97 15.10
C PRO A 150 22.56 -9.16 15.85
N ARG A 151 21.24 -9.17 16.00
CA ARG A 151 20.46 -10.28 16.56
C ARG A 151 19.35 -10.61 15.61
N LEU A 152 19.39 -11.80 15.06
CA LEU A 152 18.34 -12.33 14.20
C LEU A 152 17.17 -12.84 15.05
N ILE A 153 15.95 -12.39 14.74
CA ILE A 153 14.71 -12.74 15.44
C ILE A 153 13.71 -13.38 14.48
N ASP A 154 12.66 -14.00 15.05
CA ASP A 154 11.47 -14.46 14.32
C ASP A 154 11.78 -15.45 13.19
N PHE A 155 12.41 -16.60 13.48
CA PHE A 155 12.39 -17.72 12.54
C PHE A 155 10.96 -18.01 12.15
N GLY A 156 10.73 -18.49 10.94
CA GLY A 156 9.42 -18.77 10.39
C GLY A 156 8.56 -19.81 11.11
N ILE A 157 8.71 -19.97 12.45
CA ILE A 157 8.05 -20.98 13.33
C ILE A 157 6.52 -21.02 13.16
N ALA A 158 5.92 -19.98 12.59
CA ALA A 158 4.47 -19.92 12.38
C ALA A 158 4.07 -19.98 10.89
N ARG A 159 5.01 -20.28 9.97
CA ARG A 159 4.71 -20.33 8.52
C ARG A 159 4.57 -21.77 8.05
N ALA A 160 3.50 -22.08 7.31
CA ALA A 160 3.39 -23.38 6.65
C ALA A 160 4.51 -23.52 5.58
N PRO A 161 5.12 -24.73 5.43
CA PRO A 161 6.12 -24.99 4.38
C PRO A 161 5.61 -24.65 2.98
N ASP A 162 4.30 -24.86 2.76
CA ASP A 162 3.60 -24.62 1.51
C ASP A 162 2.87 -23.25 1.48
N ALA A 163 3.02 -22.43 2.52
CA ALA A 163 2.48 -21.07 2.51
C ALA A 163 3.32 -20.24 1.55
N THR A 164 2.84 -20.19 0.32
CA THR A 164 3.32 -19.28 -0.72
C THR A 164 3.23 -17.85 -0.22
N ALA A 165 4.04 -16.95 -0.78
CA ALA A 165 3.96 -15.52 -0.49
C ALA A 165 2.53 -14.96 -0.64
N LEU A 166 1.69 -15.69 -1.35
CA LEU A 166 0.27 -15.44 -1.57
C LEU A 166 -0.57 -16.54 -0.91
N THR A 167 -1.28 -16.21 0.15
CA THR A 167 -2.27 -17.13 0.75
C THR A 167 -3.53 -17.21 -0.12
N SER A 168 -4.31 -18.28 0.06
CA SER A 168 -5.61 -18.45 -0.60
C SER A 168 -6.61 -17.29 -0.35
N SER A 169 -6.35 -16.47 0.66
CA SER A 169 -7.13 -15.26 0.98
C SER A 169 -6.62 -13.98 0.31
N GLY A 170 -5.67 -14.06 -0.63
CA GLY A 170 -5.13 -12.87 -1.32
C GLY A 170 -4.19 -12.02 -0.46
N VAL A 171 -3.93 -12.42 0.77
CA VAL A 171 -3.00 -11.74 1.67
C VAL A 171 -1.57 -12.18 1.33
N ILE A 172 -0.73 -11.23 0.92
CA ILE A 172 0.70 -11.48 0.75
C ILE A 172 1.32 -11.67 2.13
N VAL A 173 1.70 -12.90 2.45
CA VAL A 173 2.37 -13.21 3.71
C VAL A 173 3.88 -13.04 3.51
N GLY A 174 4.42 -11.97 4.03
CA GLY A 174 5.86 -11.68 3.96
C GLY A 174 6.12 -10.20 3.67
N SER A 175 7.40 -9.86 3.53
CA SER A 175 7.87 -8.54 3.13
C SER A 175 8.36 -8.61 1.68
N PRO A 176 7.56 -8.22 0.69
CA PRO A 176 7.79 -8.50 -0.74
C PRO A 176 9.20 -8.15 -1.24
N GLY A 177 9.82 -7.10 -0.70
CA GLY A 177 11.16 -6.67 -1.13
C GLY A 177 12.35 -7.48 -0.63
N PHE A 178 12.11 -8.56 0.14
CA PHE A 178 13.15 -9.40 0.74
C PHE A 178 12.91 -10.90 0.53
N LEU A 179 11.83 -11.29 -0.14
CA LEU A 179 11.53 -12.67 -0.49
C LEU A 179 12.41 -13.13 -1.66
N SER A 180 12.82 -14.39 -1.63
CA SER A 180 13.52 -15.00 -2.76
C SER A 180 12.59 -15.28 -3.95
N PRO A 181 13.11 -15.46 -5.19
CA PRO A 181 12.30 -15.79 -6.36
C PRO A 181 11.45 -17.06 -6.16
N GLU A 182 11.99 -18.09 -5.53
CA GLU A 182 11.26 -19.33 -5.24
C GLU A 182 10.16 -19.14 -4.21
N GLN A 183 10.36 -18.29 -3.19
CA GLN A 183 9.30 -17.88 -2.26
C GLN A 183 8.21 -17.03 -2.95
N ALA A 184 8.60 -16.21 -3.91
CA ALA A 184 7.70 -15.36 -4.67
C ALA A 184 6.87 -16.14 -5.70
N ARG A 185 7.46 -17.21 -6.28
CA ARG A 185 6.81 -18.05 -7.28
C ARG A 185 5.82 -19.00 -6.64
N ALA A 186 4.87 -18.77 -5.96
CA ALA A 186 3.74 -19.54 -5.42
C ALA A 186 3.53 -21.02 -5.91
N ARG A 187 4.44 -21.63 -6.64
CA ARG A 187 4.36 -22.98 -7.21
C ARG A 187 5.53 -23.82 -6.74
N GLY A 188 5.31 -24.72 -5.78
CA GLY A 188 5.96 -26.01 -5.60
C GLY A 188 7.50 -26.13 -5.69
N GLY A 189 8.24 -25.03 -5.54
CA GLY A 189 9.69 -25.09 -5.39
C GLY A 189 10.03 -25.31 -3.92
N GLU A 190 10.97 -26.20 -3.65
CA GLU A 190 11.45 -26.47 -2.30
C GLU A 190 12.16 -25.23 -1.75
N ILE A 191 11.55 -24.58 -0.75
CA ILE A 191 12.14 -23.42 -0.07
C ILE A 191 13.23 -23.93 0.87
N GLY A 192 14.48 -23.79 0.48
CA GLY A 192 15.65 -24.27 1.21
C GLY A 192 16.57 -23.14 1.70
N PRO A 193 17.72 -23.52 2.30
CA PRO A 193 18.76 -22.59 2.76
C PRO A 193 19.19 -21.49 1.77
N PRO A 194 19.27 -21.73 0.45
CA PRO A 194 19.60 -20.67 -0.52
C PRO A 194 18.59 -19.53 -0.57
N SER A 195 17.34 -19.73 -0.12
CA SER A 195 16.35 -18.65 -0.03
C SER A 195 16.77 -17.59 0.99
N ASP A 196 17.33 -18.01 2.12
CA ASP A 196 17.83 -17.08 3.15
C ASP A 196 19.07 -16.33 2.69
N VAL A 197 19.90 -16.93 1.82
CA VAL A 197 21.07 -16.26 1.19
C VAL A 197 20.62 -15.10 0.29
N PHE A 198 19.57 -15.32 -0.50
CA PHE A 198 18.99 -14.27 -1.32
C PHE A 198 18.44 -13.12 -0.45
N SER A 199 17.67 -13.47 0.57
CA SER A 199 17.10 -12.48 1.50
C SER A 199 18.18 -11.71 2.26
N LEU A 200 19.29 -12.37 2.65
CA LEU A 200 20.46 -11.73 3.24
C LEU A 200 21.10 -10.74 2.26
N GLY A 201 21.25 -11.11 0.98
CA GLY A 201 21.71 -10.19 -0.07
C GLY A 201 20.86 -8.93 -0.16
N CYS A 202 19.51 -9.07 -0.12
CA CYS A 202 18.60 -7.93 -0.07
C CYS A 202 18.77 -7.08 1.20
N VAL A 203 19.00 -7.69 2.36
CA VAL A 203 19.21 -7.00 3.63
C VAL A 203 20.51 -6.18 3.59
N LEU A 204 21.60 -6.75 3.05
CA LEU A 204 22.90 -6.05 2.95
C LEU A 204 22.84 -4.88 1.96
N ALA A 205 22.20 -5.05 0.81
CA ALA A 205 21.97 -3.97 -0.13
C ALA A 205 21.18 -2.83 0.52
N PHE A 206 20.09 -3.15 1.21
CA PHE A 206 19.28 -2.17 1.93
C PHE A 206 20.08 -1.48 3.05
N ALA A 207 20.86 -2.22 3.81
CA ALA A 207 21.70 -1.65 4.89
C ALA A 207 22.70 -0.64 4.36
N ALA A 208 23.29 -0.90 3.18
CA ALA A 208 24.31 -0.07 2.57
C ALA A 208 23.76 1.17 1.82
N THR A 209 22.50 1.12 1.35
CA THR A 209 21.96 2.16 0.46
C THR A 209 20.65 2.80 0.96
N GLY A 210 19.96 2.16 1.89
CA GLY A 210 18.60 2.53 2.30
C GLY A 210 17.53 2.15 1.26
N VAL A 211 17.92 1.54 0.13
CA VAL A 211 17.03 1.19 -0.99
C VAL A 211 16.93 -0.31 -1.15
N ARG A 212 15.75 -0.82 -1.53
CA ARG A 212 15.54 -2.24 -1.81
C ARG A 212 16.09 -2.60 -3.20
N PRO A 213 16.79 -3.72 -3.39
CA PRO A 213 17.39 -4.09 -4.67
C PRO A 213 16.43 -4.18 -5.85
N PHE A 214 15.18 -4.56 -5.58
CA PHE A 214 14.10 -4.66 -6.59
C PHE A 214 13.11 -3.51 -6.49
N GLY A 215 13.53 -2.39 -5.89
CA GLY A 215 12.77 -1.15 -5.81
C GLY A 215 11.57 -1.21 -4.86
N GLY A 216 10.74 -0.19 -4.95
CA GLY A 216 9.46 -0.05 -4.27
C GLY A 216 8.28 -0.30 -5.22
N GLY A 217 7.08 -0.05 -4.73
CA GLY A 217 5.86 -0.18 -5.50
C GLY A 217 4.91 -1.24 -4.93
N THR A 218 3.99 -1.74 -5.75
CA THR A 218 3.05 -2.78 -5.31
C THR A 218 3.80 -4.04 -4.88
N ALA A 219 3.27 -4.73 -3.89
CA ALA A 219 3.83 -6.00 -3.44
C ALA A 219 4.00 -6.98 -4.61
N ALA A 220 3.03 -7.01 -5.49
CA ALA A 220 3.02 -7.81 -6.70
C ALA A 220 4.12 -7.40 -7.70
N GLY A 221 4.28 -6.09 -7.96
CA GLY A 221 5.33 -5.58 -8.84
C GLY A 221 6.72 -5.87 -8.30
N VAL A 222 6.93 -5.74 -6.98
CA VAL A 222 8.20 -6.12 -6.35
C VAL A 222 8.46 -7.61 -6.48
N LEU A 223 7.45 -8.47 -6.26
CA LEU A 223 7.59 -9.92 -6.46
C LEU A 223 7.92 -10.26 -7.92
N LEU A 224 7.27 -9.61 -8.88
CA LEU A 224 7.55 -9.81 -10.30
C LEU A 224 9.01 -9.45 -10.64
N ARG A 225 9.48 -8.27 -10.21
CA ARG A 225 10.88 -7.87 -10.40
C ARG A 225 11.85 -8.81 -9.69
N THR A 226 11.50 -9.24 -8.48
CA THR A 226 12.31 -10.23 -7.76
C THR A 226 12.46 -11.53 -8.55
N ILE A 227 11.41 -11.97 -9.24
CA ILE A 227 11.42 -13.23 -10.02
C ILE A 227 12.17 -13.08 -11.35
N TYR A 228 11.99 -11.95 -12.04
CA TYR A 228 12.36 -11.86 -13.46
C TYR A 228 13.40 -10.79 -13.80
N GLU A 229 13.59 -9.77 -12.95
CA GLU A 229 14.48 -8.65 -13.26
C GLU A 229 15.76 -8.72 -12.42
N GLU A 230 16.86 -8.20 -12.99
CA GLU A 230 18.10 -7.98 -12.24
C GLU A 230 17.90 -6.87 -11.19
N PRO A 231 18.67 -6.92 -10.08
CA PRO A 231 18.61 -5.85 -9.10
C PRO A 231 19.04 -4.51 -9.73
N ASP A 232 18.37 -3.44 -9.33
CA ASP A 232 18.69 -2.09 -9.78
C ASP A 232 20.17 -1.77 -9.46
N PRO A 233 21.02 -1.47 -10.46
CA PRO A 233 22.44 -1.14 -10.23
C PRO A 233 22.64 0.00 -9.22
N ALA A 234 21.75 1.00 -9.21
CA ALA A 234 21.80 2.11 -8.25
C ALA A 234 21.54 1.69 -6.79
N SER A 235 20.98 0.50 -6.57
CA SER A 235 20.76 -0.07 -5.24
C SER A 235 21.92 -0.94 -4.74
N LEU A 236 22.99 -1.07 -5.52
CA LEU A 236 24.14 -1.91 -5.18
C LEU A 236 25.41 -1.04 -5.08
N PRO A 237 26.04 -0.91 -3.89
CA PRO A 237 27.30 -0.20 -3.75
C PRO A 237 28.41 -0.94 -4.50
N ASP A 238 29.23 -0.22 -5.26
CA ASP A 238 30.29 -0.80 -6.12
C ASP A 238 31.17 -1.81 -5.40
N ALA A 239 31.57 -1.52 -4.16
CA ALA A 239 32.42 -2.39 -3.36
C ALA A 239 31.78 -3.75 -3.01
N LEU A 240 30.44 -3.83 -2.97
CA LEU A 240 29.68 -5.03 -2.64
C LEU A 240 28.97 -5.64 -3.86
N THR A 241 28.95 -4.97 -4.99
CA THR A 241 28.19 -5.39 -6.19
C THR A 241 28.48 -6.82 -6.61
N PRO A 242 29.73 -7.32 -6.71
CA PRO A 242 29.99 -8.71 -7.11
C PRO A 242 29.39 -9.73 -6.13
N LEU A 243 29.49 -9.47 -4.83
CA LEU A 243 28.97 -10.34 -3.78
C LEU A 243 27.42 -10.32 -3.77
N LEU A 244 26.83 -9.13 -3.84
CA LEU A 244 25.39 -8.97 -3.80
C LEU A 244 24.73 -9.56 -5.04
N ARG A 245 25.30 -9.39 -6.24
CA ARG A 245 24.81 -10.05 -7.46
C ARG A 245 24.82 -11.57 -7.34
N ALA A 246 25.90 -12.14 -6.77
CA ALA A 246 25.94 -13.59 -6.54
C ALA A 246 24.86 -14.06 -5.56
N CYS A 247 24.61 -13.33 -4.46
CA CYS A 247 23.54 -13.65 -3.52
C CYS A 247 22.14 -13.52 -4.15
N LEU A 248 21.96 -12.54 -5.05
CA LEU A 248 20.67 -12.20 -5.68
C LEU A 248 20.43 -12.97 -6.99
N HIS A 249 21.21 -14.03 -7.26
CA HIS A 249 21.01 -14.87 -8.43
C HIS A 249 19.64 -15.54 -8.39
N LYS A 250 18.99 -15.65 -9.57
CA LYS A 250 17.61 -16.15 -9.64
C LYS A 250 17.52 -17.65 -9.38
N ASP A 251 18.49 -18.42 -9.88
CA ASP A 251 18.61 -19.83 -9.57
C ASP A 251 19.24 -20.01 -8.16
N PRO A 252 18.56 -20.71 -7.25
CA PRO A 252 19.10 -21.00 -5.92
C PRO A 252 20.45 -21.74 -5.93
N ALA A 253 20.72 -22.56 -6.95
CA ALA A 253 21.94 -23.36 -7.09
C ALA A 253 23.18 -22.51 -7.37
N ASP A 254 23.02 -21.34 -7.98
CA ASP A 254 24.12 -20.43 -8.33
C ASP A 254 24.50 -19.45 -7.21
N ARG A 255 23.76 -19.47 -6.09
CA ARG A 255 24.04 -18.62 -4.94
C ARG A 255 25.22 -19.16 -4.12
N PRO A 256 26.04 -18.27 -3.54
CA PRO A 256 27.15 -18.71 -2.70
C PRO A 256 26.67 -19.40 -1.42
N SER A 257 27.46 -20.31 -0.87
CA SER A 257 27.23 -20.80 0.49
C SER A 257 27.47 -19.67 1.51
N LEU A 258 26.80 -19.76 2.68
CA LEU A 258 27.00 -18.80 3.79
C LEU A 258 28.46 -18.75 4.25
N ALA A 259 29.17 -19.88 4.26
CA ALA A 259 30.59 -19.96 4.59
C ALA A 259 31.44 -19.15 3.60
N ARG A 260 31.20 -19.28 2.29
CA ARG A 260 31.89 -18.48 1.25
C ARG A 260 31.57 -16.99 1.38
N LEU A 261 30.30 -16.65 1.62
CA LEU A 261 29.87 -15.26 1.83
C LEU A 261 30.60 -14.66 3.03
N ARG A 262 30.66 -15.37 4.14
CA ARG A 262 31.37 -14.96 5.37
C ARG A 262 32.87 -14.73 5.13
N ALA A 263 33.53 -15.67 4.43
CA ALA A 263 34.95 -15.54 4.08
C ALA A 263 35.22 -14.29 3.23
N THR A 264 34.40 -14.07 2.17
CA THR A 264 34.55 -12.89 1.29
C THR A 264 34.34 -11.56 2.03
N LEU A 265 33.40 -11.50 2.98
CA LEU A 265 33.20 -10.32 3.82
C LEU A 265 34.32 -10.13 4.85
N GLY A 266 34.88 -11.22 5.39
CA GLY A 266 35.98 -11.20 6.36
C GLY A 266 37.30 -10.71 5.79
N GLU A 267 37.64 -11.08 4.54
CA GLU A 267 38.86 -10.65 3.86
C GLU A 267 38.96 -9.12 3.68
N LYS A 268 37.81 -8.45 3.63
CA LYS A 268 37.70 -6.99 3.41
C LYS A 268 37.53 -6.19 4.70
N THR A 269 37.49 -6.85 5.85
CA THR A 269 37.38 -6.16 7.15
C THR A 269 38.79 -6.00 7.71
N PRO A 270 39.29 -4.75 7.87
CA PRO A 270 40.63 -4.54 8.48
C PRO A 270 40.66 -5.14 9.87
N ALA A 271 41.67 -5.93 10.18
CA ALA A 271 41.85 -6.65 11.46
C ALA A 271 41.85 -5.73 12.69
N ASP A 272 42.21 -4.44 12.50
CA ASP A 272 42.31 -3.44 13.57
C ASP A 272 41.11 -2.53 13.75
N SER A 273 40.06 -2.63 12.91
CA SER A 273 39.01 -1.59 12.84
C SER A 273 37.71 -1.91 13.55
N ALA A 274 37.60 -3.01 14.25
CA ALA A 274 36.39 -3.33 14.99
C ALA A 274 36.68 -3.92 16.36
N GLY A 275 36.95 -3.06 17.31
CA GLY A 275 36.58 -3.39 18.70
C GLY A 275 35.09 -3.75 18.73
N PRO A 276 34.64 -4.63 19.63
CA PRO A 276 33.24 -5.11 19.67
C PRO A 276 32.21 -4.00 19.79
N SER A 277 32.59 -2.76 20.11
CA SER A 277 31.70 -1.62 20.40
C SER A 277 31.53 -0.59 19.29
N ASP A 278 32.33 -0.58 18.21
CA ASP A 278 32.37 0.54 17.26
C ASP A 278 31.80 0.22 15.86
N TRP A 279 31.10 -0.89 15.74
CA TRP A 279 30.51 -1.30 14.46
C TRP A 279 29.25 -0.53 14.05
N LEU A 280 28.63 0.22 14.99
CA LEU A 280 27.41 1.00 14.74
C LEU A 280 27.69 2.51 14.77
N PRO A 281 26.95 3.29 13.97
CA PRO A 281 26.98 4.75 14.09
C PRO A 281 26.58 5.22 15.50
N ALA A 282 27.23 6.25 16.01
CA ALA A 282 26.99 6.79 17.36
C ALA A 282 25.52 7.12 17.68
N PRO A 283 24.67 7.62 16.73
CA PRO A 283 23.25 7.83 16.99
C PRO A 283 22.50 6.52 17.27
N VAL A 284 22.85 5.43 16.60
CA VAL A 284 22.25 4.11 16.82
C VAL A 284 22.63 3.57 18.19
N THR A 285 23.89 3.71 18.58
CA THR A 285 24.38 3.29 19.90
C THR A 285 23.69 4.06 21.02
N ARG A 286 23.47 5.36 20.85
CA ARG A 286 22.70 6.18 21.81
C ARG A 286 21.27 5.67 21.94
N LEU A 287 20.58 5.39 20.83
CA LEU A 287 19.20 4.87 20.85
C LEU A 287 19.10 3.52 21.57
N ILE A 288 20.13 2.64 21.43
CA ILE A 288 20.20 1.38 22.17
C ILE A 288 20.29 1.62 23.69
N ASN A 289 21.16 2.55 24.09
CA ASN A 289 21.35 2.90 25.50
C ASN A 289 20.07 3.50 26.11
N ASP A 290 19.39 4.39 25.39
CA ASP A 290 18.14 5.00 25.83
C ASP A 290 17.02 3.95 26.00
N ARG A 291 16.92 3.00 25.06
CA ARG A 291 15.96 1.89 25.15
C ARG A 291 16.28 0.95 26.31
N SER A 292 17.55 0.68 26.54
CA SER A 292 18.01 -0.14 27.68
C SER A 292 17.64 0.52 29.02
N ALA A 293 17.92 1.81 29.15
CA ALA A 293 17.58 2.60 30.34
C ALA A 293 16.06 2.63 30.57
N ALA A 294 15.27 2.84 29.52
CA ALA A 294 13.82 2.87 29.60
C ALA A 294 13.22 1.54 30.10
N VAL A 295 13.80 0.41 29.74
CA VAL A 295 13.35 -0.91 30.23
C VAL A 295 13.68 -1.11 31.71
N LEU A 296 14.84 -0.63 32.16
CA LEU A 296 15.24 -0.71 33.57
C LEU A 296 14.35 0.14 34.48
N THR A 297 13.76 1.22 33.95
CA THR A 297 12.85 2.11 34.70
C THR A 297 11.41 1.60 34.75
N ILE A 298 11.05 0.54 34.00
CA ILE A 298 9.72 -0.05 34.11
C ILE A 298 9.59 -0.73 35.48
N GLY A 299 9.06 0.00 36.46
CA GLY A 299 8.83 -0.48 37.82
C GLY A 299 7.93 -1.72 37.86
N ALA A 300 8.00 -2.48 38.93
CA ALA A 300 7.01 -3.50 39.23
C ALA A 300 5.67 -2.79 39.47
N ILE A 301 4.77 -2.82 38.46
CA ILE A 301 3.40 -2.33 38.65
C ILE A 301 2.77 -3.24 39.70
N GLU A 302 2.39 -2.70 40.85
CA GLU A 302 1.62 -3.44 41.83
C GLU A 302 0.32 -3.94 41.23
N PRO A 303 -0.15 -5.16 41.57
CA PRO A 303 -1.39 -5.68 41.01
C PRO A 303 -2.51 -4.71 41.41
N THR A 304 -3.20 -4.16 40.43
CA THR A 304 -4.48 -3.47 40.64
C THR A 304 -5.39 -4.45 41.37
N GLN A 305 -5.71 -4.15 42.63
CA GLN A 305 -6.69 -4.94 43.37
C GLN A 305 -8.03 -4.79 42.63
N VAL A 306 -8.43 -5.81 41.91
CA VAL A 306 -9.82 -5.98 41.47
C VAL A 306 -10.58 -6.29 42.75
N SER A 307 -11.39 -5.35 43.22
CA SER A 307 -12.31 -5.56 44.33
C SER A 307 -13.16 -6.81 44.01
N ALA A 308 -12.98 -7.82 44.84
CA ALA A 308 -13.77 -9.03 44.76
C ALA A 308 -15.24 -8.67 45.01
N SER A 309 -16.05 -8.75 43.97
CA SER A 309 -17.50 -8.72 44.10
C SER A 309 -17.90 -10.04 44.78
N THR A 310 -18.47 -9.91 45.95
CA THR A 310 -19.07 -11.01 46.75
C THR A 310 -20.11 -11.75 45.90
N PRO A 311 -20.11 -13.09 45.86
CA PRO A 311 -21.13 -13.83 45.12
C PRO A 311 -22.47 -13.76 45.89
N PRO A 312 -23.61 -13.59 45.23
CA PRO A 312 -24.90 -13.77 45.85
C PRO A 312 -25.20 -15.25 46.02
N ASN A 313 -25.66 -15.56 47.20
CA ASN A 313 -26.03 -16.86 47.70
C ASN A 313 -27.22 -17.49 46.92
N THR A 314 -27.17 -18.77 46.74
CA THR A 314 -28.16 -19.63 46.11
C THR A 314 -29.46 -19.72 46.90
N ALA A 315 -30.62 -19.70 46.25
CA ALA A 315 -31.59 -20.78 46.29
C ALA A 315 -32.98 -20.34 45.71
N SER A 316 -33.48 -21.20 44.90
CA SER A 316 -34.84 -21.74 44.81
C SER A 316 -35.69 -21.32 43.59
N THR A 317 -35.81 -22.33 42.76
CA THR A 317 -37.01 -22.80 41.98
C THR A 317 -38.23 -21.89 41.84
N ALA A 318 -38.64 -21.60 40.61
CA ALA A 318 -39.88 -21.99 39.93
C ALA A 318 -40.11 -21.14 38.64
N SER A 319 -40.37 -21.85 37.54
CA SER A 319 -40.97 -21.35 36.29
C SER A 319 -42.49 -21.49 36.38
N PRO A 320 -43.30 -21.08 35.39
CA PRO A 320 -43.30 -19.94 34.48
C PRO A 320 -44.62 -19.14 34.52
N GLU A 321 -44.70 -17.99 33.89
CA GLU A 321 -45.84 -17.61 33.03
C GLU A 321 -45.68 -16.23 32.38
N ALA A 322 -46.24 -16.14 31.22
CA ALA A 322 -46.24 -15.00 30.32
C ALA A 322 -47.10 -13.81 30.80
N ALA A 323 -46.73 -12.60 30.44
CA ALA A 323 -47.65 -11.58 29.88
C ALA A 323 -47.02 -10.18 29.72
N THR A 324 -46.99 -9.68 28.48
CA THR A 324 -47.54 -8.39 27.99
C THR A 324 -46.92 -7.07 28.47
N LEU A 325 -46.37 -6.39 27.51
CA LEU A 325 -46.23 -4.93 27.26
C LEU A 325 -46.92 -3.95 28.23
N THR A 326 -46.19 -2.95 28.71
CA THR A 326 -46.64 -1.55 28.62
C THR A 326 -45.43 -0.58 28.75
N ALA A 327 -45.41 0.40 27.85
CA ALA A 327 -44.50 1.55 27.87
C ALA A 327 -44.95 2.60 28.90
N VAL A 328 -44.03 3.21 29.62
CA VAL A 328 -44.26 4.51 30.25
C VAL A 328 -42.96 5.35 30.15
N THR A 329 -43.10 6.49 29.53
CA THR A 329 -42.23 7.64 29.47
C THR A 329 -42.13 8.35 30.80
N ALA A 330 -40.96 8.83 31.20
CA ALA A 330 -40.77 10.03 32.05
C ALA A 330 -39.31 10.56 31.96
N THR A 331 -39.19 11.66 31.42
CA THR A 331 -38.47 12.96 31.55
C THR A 331 -37.64 13.20 32.80
N ASP A 332 -36.36 13.58 32.54
CA ASP A 332 -35.47 14.64 33.03
C ASP A 332 -35.19 14.81 34.56
N PRO A 333 -34.09 15.50 34.96
CA PRO A 333 -33.33 16.57 34.32
C PRO A 333 -31.78 16.61 34.50
N ILE A 334 -31.15 17.39 33.62
CA ILE A 334 -29.75 17.82 33.58
C ILE A 334 -29.45 18.86 34.70
N PRO A 335 -28.24 18.87 35.29
CA PRO A 335 -27.72 20.09 35.90
C PRO A 335 -26.61 20.73 35.06
N ARG A 336 -26.70 22.04 35.05
CA ARG A 336 -26.00 23.05 34.30
C ARG A 336 -24.53 23.20 34.61
N ALA A 337 -23.84 23.69 33.60
CA ALA A 337 -22.49 24.23 33.52
C ALA A 337 -22.18 25.29 34.62
N VAL A 338 -20.92 25.26 35.06
CA VAL A 338 -20.31 26.40 35.79
C VAL A 338 -19.16 26.93 34.92
N GLY A 339 -19.18 28.26 34.78
CA GLY A 339 -18.50 29.05 33.81
C GLY A 339 -17.01 29.27 34.00
N ARG A 340 -16.44 29.67 32.92
CA ARG A 340 -15.13 30.34 32.81
C ARG A 340 -15.09 31.63 33.62
N ARG A 341 -14.11 31.76 34.50
CA ARG A 341 -13.38 32.99 34.85
C ARG A 341 -12.53 32.74 36.10
N GLY A 342 -11.19 32.87 35.91
CA GLY A 342 -10.29 33.01 37.03
C GLY A 342 -9.01 32.20 36.92
N PHE A 343 -8.09 32.64 36.09
CA PHE A 343 -6.65 32.54 36.36
C PHE A 343 -5.89 33.51 35.42
N LEU A 344 -5.97 34.76 35.81
CA LEU A 344 -5.00 35.78 35.42
C LEU A 344 -4.56 36.45 36.73
N ARG A 345 -3.33 36.25 37.13
CA ARG A 345 -2.40 37.14 37.84
C ARG A 345 -1.41 36.33 38.67
N LEU A 346 -0.23 36.48 38.34
CA LEU A 346 1.04 36.65 39.08
C LEU A 346 2.20 35.92 38.44
N GLY A 347 3.23 36.69 38.17
CA GLY A 347 4.56 36.15 37.94
C GLY A 347 5.40 36.92 36.91
N SER A 348 5.57 38.23 37.13
CA SER A 348 6.63 39.00 36.43
C SER A 348 8.00 38.69 37.02
N THR A 349 8.99 38.79 36.17
CA THR A 349 10.38 39.22 36.34
C THR A 349 11.49 38.20 36.06
N ALA A 350 12.36 38.71 35.25
CA ALA A 350 13.79 38.46 35.11
C ALA A 350 14.27 37.44 34.06
N GLY A 351 14.97 37.98 33.05
CA GLY A 351 15.85 37.24 32.19
C GLY A 351 16.08 37.89 30.79
N LEU A 352 16.58 39.13 30.82
CA LEU A 352 17.16 39.82 29.67
C LEU A 352 18.55 39.22 29.32
N LEU A 353 18.82 39.13 28.05
CA LEU A 353 20.06 39.33 27.31
C LEU A 353 20.55 38.13 26.47
N ALA A 354 20.74 38.52 25.24
CA ALA A 354 21.66 38.05 24.21
C ALA A 354 21.13 37.08 23.16
N ALA A 355 20.69 37.65 22.07
CA ALA A 355 21.23 37.55 20.74
C ALA A 355 20.32 38.27 19.75
N GLY A 356 20.65 39.51 19.55
CA GLY A 356 20.04 40.42 18.61
C GLY A 356 20.61 40.24 17.18
N GLY A 357 19.85 40.74 16.23
CA GLY A 357 20.41 41.17 14.96
C GLY A 357 20.11 40.24 13.78
N GLY A 358 18.90 40.35 13.21
CA GLY A 358 18.62 39.76 11.89
C GLY A 358 17.18 39.89 11.36
N GLY A 359 16.24 40.18 12.24
CA GLY A 359 14.82 40.15 11.86
C GLY A 359 14.17 41.52 11.53
N ALA A 360 14.83 42.62 11.81
CA ALA A 360 14.20 43.94 11.72
C ALA A 360 14.44 44.68 10.39
N TRP A 361 15.35 44.21 9.54
CA TRP A 361 15.62 44.87 8.26
C TRP A 361 14.74 44.38 7.11
N TRP A 362 14.10 43.24 7.24
CA TRP A 362 13.21 42.67 6.19
C TRP A 362 11.76 43.21 6.24
N TRP A 363 11.37 43.87 7.35
CA TRP A 363 9.99 44.35 7.53
C TRP A 363 9.80 45.84 7.25
N SER A 364 10.88 46.62 7.05
CA SER A 364 10.80 48.08 6.84
C SER A 364 10.83 48.58 5.40
N THR A 365 10.88 47.68 4.38
CA THR A 365 10.98 48.08 2.98
C THR A 365 9.73 47.82 2.14
N ARG A 366 8.62 47.43 2.74
CA ARG A 366 7.35 47.29 1.98
C ARG A 366 6.18 47.87 2.73
N THR A 367 6.03 49.20 2.66
CA THR A 367 4.70 49.83 2.63
C THR A 367 4.84 51.34 2.39
N LYS A 368 4.44 51.78 1.23
CA LYS A 368 3.74 53.06 1.08
C LYS A 368 2.50 52.81 0.24
N PRO A 369 1.30 53.07 0.73
CA PRO A 369 0.10 53.00 -0.07
C PRO A 369 -0.11 54.34 -0.78
N GLY A 370 -0.20 54.28 -2.10
CA GLY A 370 -0.80 55.33 -2.88
C GLY A 370 -2.31 55.28 -2.69
N THR A 371 -2.87 56.29 -2.10
CA THR A 371 -4.30 56.57 -2.05
C THR A 371 -4.84 56.80 -3.44
N SER A 372 -5.69 55.88 -3.93
CA SER A 372 -6.71 56.18 -4.91
C SER A 372 -8.03 55.59 -4.43
N THR A 373 -8.87 56.46 -3.92
CA THR A 373 -10.30 56.27 -3.68
C THR A 373 -11.01 55.90 -4.96
N SER A 374 -11.51 54.68 -5.07
CA SER A 374 -12.67 54.36 -5.87
C SER A 374 -13.56 53.38 -5.08
N SER A 375 -14.68 53.88 -4.65
CA SER A 375 -15.82 53.17 -4.06
C SER A 375 -16.39 52.16 -5.04
N GLY A 376 -16.20 50.86 -4.68
CA GLY A 376 -16.87 49.74 -5.31
C GLY A 376 -16.84 48.60 -4.32
N THR A 377 -17.86 48.49 -3.48
CA THR A 377 -18.08 47.37 -2.53
C THR A 377 -18.50 46.11 -3.26
N GLY A 378 -17.55 45.44 -3.89
CA GLY A 378 -17.65 44.04 -4.27
C GLY A 378 -16.51 43.31 -3.62
N THR A 379 -16.78 42.53 -2.59
CA THR A 379 -15.81 41.62 -1.99
C THR A 379 -15.30 40.65 -3.04
N ARG A 380 -14.10 40.93 -3.56
CA ARG A 380 -13.46 40.07 -4.58
C ARG A 380 -13.20 38.69 -3.96
N ARG A 381 -13.91 37.66 -4.43
CA ARG A 381 -13.73 36.31 -3.97
C ARG A 381 -12.27 35.88 -4.16
N PRO A 382 -11.63 35.19 -3.18
CA PRO A 382 -10.28 34.73 -3.32
C PRO A 382 -10.17 33.71 -4.49
N GLU A 383 -9.07 33.77 -5.22
CA GLU A 383 -8.76 32.86 -6.33
C GLU A 383 -7.79 31.79 -5.82
N LEU A 384 -8.17 30.50 -5.91
CA LEU A 384 -7.37 29.34 -5.53
C LEU A 384 -6.81 28.69 -6.81
N VAL A 385 -5.50 28.46 -6.85
CA VAL A 385 -4.82 27.88 -8.00
C VAL A 385 -4.71 26.37 -7.85
N VAL A 386 -5.21 25.65 -8.85
CA VAL A 386 -5.06 24.19 -9.00
C VAL A 386 -4.25 23.90 -10.26
N ALA A 387 -3.29 23.00 -10.17
CA ALA A 387 -2.51 22.55 -11.31
C ALA A 387 -3.14 21.28 -11.92
N PHE A 388 -3.36 21.28 -13.24
CA PHE A 388 -3.55 20.05 -14.00
C PHE A 388 -2.17 19.56 -14.46
N HIS A 389 -1.82 18.32 -14.12
CA HIS A 389 -0.56 17.68 -14.49
C HIS A 389 -0.89 16.39 -15.24
N GLY A 390 -0.50 16.27 -16.52
CA GLY A 390 -0.82 15.07 -17.29
C GLY A 390 -0.26 15.06 -18.70
N ASP A 391 -0.45 13.92 -19.37
CA ASP A 391 -0.04 13.71 -20.76
C ASP A 391 -1.00 14.40 -21.72
N LEU A 392 -0.53 15.46 -22.38
CA LEU A 392 -1.31 16.22 -23.39
C LEU A 392 -0.71 16.10 -24.80
N THR A 393 0.51 15.57 -24.92
CA THR A 393 1.23 15.49 -26.21
C THR A 393 1.81 14.11 -26.51
N GLY A 394 1.85 13.20 -25.52
CA GLY A 394 2.40 11.84 -25.64
C GLY A 394 1.40 10.78 -26.11
N ALA A 395 1.63 9.56 -25.69
CA ALA A 395 0.85 8.40 -26.12
C ALA A 395 -0.60 8.40 -25.62
N ASP A 396 -0.84 8.94 -24.42
CA ASP A 396 -2.16 8.98 -23.76
C ASP A 396 -2.83 10.36 -23.87
N LYS A 397 -2.38 11.20 -24.82
CA LYS A 397 -2.87 12.57 -25.01
C LYS A 397 -4.39 12.71 -25.17
N GLU A 398 -5.05 11.70 -25.73
CA GLU A 398 -6.51 11.74 -25.91
C GLU A 398 -7.22 11.68 -24.56
N SER A 399 -6.80 10.74 -23.69
CA SER A 399 -7.30 10.63 -22.32
C SER A 399 -6.93 11.86 -21.47
N GLY A 400 -5.68 12.31 -21.55
CA GLY A 400 -5.23 13.53 -20.84
C GLY A 400 -6.01 14.78 -21.26
N THR A 401 -6.26 14.96 -22.56
CA THR A 401 -7.07 16.07 -23.08
C THR A 401 -8.52 15.97 -22.63
N ALA A 402 -9.11 14.78 -22.64
CA ALA A 402 -10.48 14.57 -22.15
C ALA A 402 -10.62 14.94 -20.67
N GLN A 403 -9.66 14.52 -19.84
CA GLN A 403 -9.59 14.88 -18.41
C GLN A 403 -9.43 16.39 -18.21
N LEU A 404 -8.53 17.04 -18.97
CA LEU A 404 -8.34 18.49 -18.90
C LEU A 404 -9.62 19.25 -19.28
N ASN A 405 -10.33 18.81 -20.31
CA ASN A 405 -11.57 19.43 -20.73
C ASN A 405 -12.69 19.27 -19.69
N GLY A 406 -12.81 18.09 -19.09
CA GLY A 406 -13.72 17.85 -17.96
C GLY A 406 -13.41 18.78 -16.78
N ALA A 407 -12.12 18.90 -16.42
CA ALA A 407 -11.66 19.80 -15.37
C ALA A 407 -11.93 21.27 -15.67
N ARG A 408 -11.69 21.73 -16.89
CA ARG A 408 -12.00 23.10 -17.34
C ARG A 408 -13.49 23.41 -17.22
N LEU A 409 -14.33 22.49 -17.68
CA LEU A 409 -15.78 22.67 -17.57
C LEU A 409 -16.23 22.79 -16.12
N ALA A 410 -15.71 21.97 -15.21
CA ALA A 410 -16.00 22.04 -13.79
C ALA A 410 -15.59 23.39 -13.18
N VAL A 411 -14.40 23.87 -13.52
CA VAL A 411 -13.88 25.18 -13.05
C VAL A 411 -14.78 26.32 -13.52
N ASP A 412 -15.22 26.31 -14.81
CA ASP A 412 -16.10 27.34 -15.31
C ASP A 412 -17.48 27.33 -14.66
N GLN A 413 -18.05 26.14 -14.46
CA GLN A 413 -19.34 25.97 -13.79
C GLN A 413 -19.27 26.43 -12.31
N LEU A 414 -18.17 26.11 -11.61
CA LEU A 414 -17.96 26.57 -10.24
C LEU A 414 -17.84 28.10 -10.19
N ASN A 415 -17.03 28.66 -11.08
CA ASN A 415 -16.76 30.11 -11.12
C ASN A 415 -17.96 30.95 -11.56
N ALA A 416 -18.89 30.37 -12.33
CA ALA A 416 -20.16 31.01 -12.71
C ALA A 416 -21.14 31.14 -11.53
N ARG A 417 -20.96 30.37 -10.47
CA ARG A 417 -21.81 30.41 -9.27
C ARG A 417 -21.49 31.64 -8.45
N SER A 418 -22.49 32.49 -8.21
CA SER A 418 -22.35 33.71 -7.40
C SER A 418 -22.27 33.39 -5.88
N ASP A 419 -22.86 32.29 -5.47
CA ASP A 419 -22.93 31.81 -4.06
C ASP A 419 -21.67 31.10 -3.60
N HIS A 420 -20.70 30.81 -4.49
CA HIS A 420 -19.49 30.10 -4.11
C HIS A 420 -18.45 31.05 -3.46
N PRO A 421 -17.83 30.66 -2.33
CA PRO A 421 -16.98 31.57 -1.54
C PRO A 421 -15.64 31.93 -2.17
N PHE A 422 -15.17 31.18 -3.17
CA PHE A 422 -13.92 31.44 -3.90
C PHE A 422 -14.08 31.12 -5.39
N ARG A 423 -13.05 31.44 -6.17
CA ARG A 423 -12.90 31.02 -7.56
C ARG A 423 -11.74 30.07 -7.69
N LEU A 424 -11.81 29.16 -8.68
CA LEU A 424 -10.67 28.30 -9.05
C LEU A 424 -10.00 28.83 -10.32
N LYS A 425 -8.68 28.71 -10.34
CA LYS A 425 -7.85 28.92 -11.53
C LYS A 425 -7.10 27.64 -11.84
N LEU A 426 -7.35 27.08 -13.04
CA LEU A 426 -6.66 25.88 -13.50
C LEU A 426 -5.42 26.28 -14.30
N ARG A 427 -4.24 25.85 -13.87
CA ARG A 427 -2.99 25.94 -14.63
C ARG A 427 -2.65 24.57 -15.21
N THR A 428 -2.31 24.51 -16.49
CA THR A 428 -2.06 23.26 -17.21
C THR A 428 -0.57 23.01 -17.35
N TYR A 429 -0.13 21.78 -17.07
CA TYR A 429 1.24 21.30 -17.17
C TYR A 429 1.24 19.95 -17.90
N ASP A 430 2.00 19.89 -18.98
CA ASP A 430 2.11 18.74 -19.87
C ASP A 430 3.40 17.97 -19.57
N ASP A 431 3.28 16.73 -19.13
CA ASP A 431 4.41 15.83 -18.93
C ASP A 431 4.75 14.99 -20.17
N GLY A 432 3.85 14.94 -21.18
CA GLY A 432 4.00 14.15 -22.39
C GLY A 432 4.11 12.65 -22.16
N GLY A 433 3.69 12.15 -20.99
CA GLY A 433 3.85 10.76 -20.58
C GLY A 433 5.30 10.39 -20.17
N ASP A 434 6.21 11.35 -20.10
CA ASP A 434 7.60 11.16 -19.72
C ASP A 434 7.81 11.29 -18.21
N THR A 435 8.37 10.26 -17.60
CA THR A 435 8.55 10.18 -16.12
C THR A 435 9.57 11.19 -15.59
N GLY A 436 10.62 11.49 -16.36
CA GLY A 436 11.63 12.50 -15.99
C GLY A 436 11.02 13.89 -15.96
N ARG A 437 10.32 14.27 -17.06
CA ARG A 437 9.61 15.54 -17.17
C ARG A 437 8.50 15.68 -16.11
N ALA A 438 7.79 14.61 -15.81
CA ALA A 438 6.82 14.57 -14.71
C ALA A 438 7.48 14.90 -13.36
N GLY A 439 8.63 14.29 -13.05
CA GLY A 439 9.40 14.58 -11.84
C GLY A 439 9.86 16.04 -11.74
N GLU A 440 10.36 16.62 -12.84
CA GLU A 440 10.75 18.03 -12.91
C GLU A 440 9.56 18.97 -12.68
N LEU A 441 8.41 18.67 -13.30
CA LEU A 441 7.17 19.41 -13.10
C LEU A 441 6.71 19.35 -11.65
N ALA A 442 6.73 18.17 -11.03
CA ALA A 442 6.36 18.02 -9.62
C ALA A 442 7.25 18.86 -8.70
N ALA A 443 8.58 18.81 -8.91
CA ALA A 443 9.54 19.62 -8.16
C ALA A 443 9.29 21.14 -8.33
N ARG A 444 8.85 21.59 -9.50
CA ARG A 444 8.47 22.99 -9.76
C ARG A 444 7.15 23.34 -9.08
N LEU A 445 6.13 22.49 -9.19
CA LEU A 445 4.80 22.72 -8.63
C LEU A 445 4.83 22.77 -7.10
N THR A 446 5.65 21.95 -6.46
CA THR A 446 5.79 21.95 -4.99
C THR A 446 6.43 23.23 -4.45
N LYS A 447 7.29 23.89 -5.24
CA LYS A 447 7.93 25.18 -4.91
C LYS A 447 7.03 26.38 -5.18
N ASP A 448 6.01 26.25 -6.01
CA ASP A 448 5.06 27.35 -6.32
C ASP A 448 4.03 27.45 -5.19
N ALA A 449 4.17 28.46 -4.34
CA ALA A 449 3.29 28.69 -3.19
C ALA A 449 1.83 29.02 -3.59
N GLU A 450 1.56 29.44 -4.83
CA GLU A 450 0.21 29.71 -5.29
C GLU A 450 -0.56 28.43 -5.60
N VAL A 451 0.14 27.34 -6.01
CA VAL A 451 -0.49 26.08 -6.35
C VAL A 451 -0.89 25.34 -5.06
N LEU A 452 -2.17 25.22 -4.81
CA LEU A 452 -2.71 24.59 -3.59
C LEU A 452 -2.95 23.07 -3.73
N ALA A 453 -3.21 22.62 -4.97
CA ALA A 453 -3.48 21.22 -5.23
C ALA A 453 -3.13 20.83 -6.67
N VAL A 454 -2.99 19.54 -6.93
CA VAL A 454 -2.73 18.97 -8.25
C VAL A 454 -3.86 18.02 -8.65
N LEU A 455 -4.36 18.14 -9.87
CA LEU A 455 -5.21 17.17 -10.55
C LEU A 455 -4.35 16.36 -11.53
N GLY A 456 -4.23 15.07 -11.33
CA GLY A 456 -3.31 14.21 -12.05
C GLY A 456 -2.19 13.67 -11.13
N PRO A 457 -1.08 13.14 -11.66
CA PRO A 457 -0.81 12.82 -13.09
C PRO A 457 -1.82 11.88 -13.73
N THR A 458 -1.84 11.83 -15.08
CA THR A 458 -2.83 11.03 -15.82
C THR A 458 -2.36 9.61 -16.15
N SER A 459 -1.11 9.24 -15.86
CA SER A 459 -0.57 7.89 -16.04
C SER A 459 0.09 7.35 -14.77
N ASP A 460 0.08 6.04 -14.61
CA ASP A 460 0.70 5.36 -13.44
C ASP A 460 2.20 5.60 -13.38
N ALA A 461 2.88 5.61 -14.52
CA ALA A 461 4.33 5.80 -14.58
C ALA A 461 4.71 7.20 -14.07
N CYS A 462 4.04 8.25 -14.58
CA CYS A 462 4.25 9.63 -14.14
C CYS A 462 3.81 9.83 -12.68
N PHE A 463 2.72 9.18 -12.25
CA PHE A 463 2.29 9.24 -10.87
C PHE A 463 3.36 8.66 -9.92
N ARG A 464 3.90 7.47 -10.19
CA ARG A 464 4.98 6.87 -9.39
C ARG A 464 6.24 7.74 -9.35
N ALA A 465 6.59 8.39 -10.45
CA ALA A 465 7.75 9.30 -10.50
C ALA A 465 7.58 10.56 -9.65
N THR A 466 6.34 10.98 -9.37
CA THR A 466 6.02 12.24 -8.69
C THR A 466 5.50 12.07 -7.26
N GLU A 467 5.01 10.87 -6.90
CA GLU A 467 4.34 10.55 -5.64
C GLU A 467 5.15 11.03 -4.42
N ARG A 468 6.43 10.68 -4.38
CA ARG A 468 7.33 11.07 -3.29
C ARG A 468 7.44 12.59 -3.16
N THR A 469 7.67 13.29 -4.26
CA THR A 469 7.85 14.74 -4.30
C THR A 469 6.59 15.47 -3.82
N TYR A 470 5.40 15.03 -4.25
CA TYR A 470 4.14 15.61 -3.79
C TYR A 470 3.85 15.29 -2.32
N THR A 471 4.15 14.07 -1.87
CA THR A 471 3.95 13.66 -0.48
C THR A 471 4.83 14.44 0.49
N GLU A 472 6.13 14.58 0.20
CA GLU A 472 7.07 15.35 1.04
C GLU A 472 6.69 16.82 1.15
N ALA A 473 6.08 17.37 0.09
CA ALA A 473 5.58 18.76 0.07
C ALA A 473 4.14 18.91 0.63
N VAL A 474 3.53 17.83 1.11
CA VAL A 474 2.13 17.79 1.57
C VAL A 474 1.17 18.38 0.52
N MET A 475 1.46 18.16 -0.77
CA MET A 475 0.67 18.66 -1.89
C MET A 475 -0.60 17.80 -2.03
N PRO A 476 -1.81 18.36 -1.91
CA PRO A 476 -3.03 17.62 -2.22
C PRO A 476 -3.05 17.20 -3.69
N VAL A 477 -3.20 15.90 -3.93
CA VAL A 477 -3.25 15.33 -5.28
C VAL A 477 -4.58 14.60 -5.46
N VAL A 478 -5.25 14.85 -6.56
CA VAL A 478 -6.43 14.08 -6.97
C VAL A 478 -6.15 13.45 -8.33
N SER A 479 -6.06 12.13 -8.39
CA SER A 479 -5.88 11.41 -9.65
C SER A 479 -7.19 10.79 -10.12
N VAL A 480 -7.33 10.66 -11.42
CA VAL A 480 -8.57 10.22 -12.07
C VAL A 480 -8.39 8.87 -12.75
N SER A 481 -7.27 8.65 -13.43
CA SER A 481 -6.98 7.48 -14.27
C SER A 481 -5.82 6.61 -13.74
N VAL A 482 -5.40 6.82 -12.49
CA VAL A 482 -4.31 6.09 -11.83
C VAL A 482 -4.91 5.04 -10.90
N GLY A 483 -4.67 3.76 -11.19
CA GLY A 483 -5.21 2.62 -10.43
C GLY A 483 -4.16 1.84 -9.64
N THR A 484 -3.00 2.43 -9.39
CA THR A 484 -1.91 1.76 -8.66
C THR A 484 -2.25 1.55 -7.19
N ASP A 485 -1.92 0.35 -6.66
CA ASP A 485 -2.14 -0.03 -5.25
C ASP A 485 -1.07 0.55 -4.29
N THR A 486 -0.12 1.34 -4.79
CA THR A 486 1.04 1.81 -4.01
C THR A 486 0.71 2.69 -2.80
N LEU A 487 -0.49 3.22 -2.74
CA LEU A 487 -0.89 4.22 -1.75
C LEU A 487 -1.05 3.72 -0.32
N SER A 488 -1.24 2.42 -0.11
CA SER A 488 -1.52 1.88 1.23
C SER A 488 -0.34 1.23 1.93
N SER A 489 0.73 0.89 1.22
CA SER A 489 1.79 0.01 1.75
C SER A 489 3.17 0.66 1.93
N THR A 490 3.42 1.82 1.31
CA THR A 490 4.79 2.37 1.22
C THR A 490 5.13 3.35 2.34
N PHE A 491 4.12 3.97 2.95
CA PHE A 491 4.36 4.95 4.01
C PHE A 491 3.74 4.46 5.32
N GLY A 492 4.61 4.27 6.32
CA GLY A 492 4.17 3.98 7.68
C GLY A 492 3.15 5.00 8.19
N THR A 493 2.43 4.66 9.24
CA THR A 493 1.24 5.31 9.80
C THR A 493 1.33 6.82 10.12
N ASN A 494 2.42 7.49 9.79
CA ASN A 494 2.69 8.91 10.11
C ASN A 494 2.84 9.84 8.91
N VAL A 495 2.68 9.35 7.66
CA VAL A 495 2.74 10.22 6.50
C VAL A 495 1.33 10.66 6.14
N PHE A 496 1.11 11.97 6.08
CA PHE A 496 -0.15 12.56 5.64
C PHE A 496 -0.44 12.10 4.21
N HIS A 497 -1.42 11.26 4.07
CA HIS A 497 -1.90 10.88 2.77
C HIS A 497 -2.55 12.09 2.10
N CYS A 498 -1.87 12.68 1.15
CA CYS A 498 -2.34 13.84 0.41
C CYS A 498 -2.96 13.47 -0.94
N HIS A 499 -3.11 12.17 -1.22
CA HIS A 499 -3.62 11.68 -2.50
C HIS A 499 -5.04 11.12 -2.35
N ALA A 500 -5.92 11.53 -3.26
CA ALA A 500 -7.26 11.00 -3.45
C ALA A 500 -7.38 10.41 -4.86
N ALA A 501 -7.59 9.10 -4.98
CA ALA A 501 -7.83 8.44 -6.26
C ALA A 501 -9.33 8.34 -6.55
N LEU A 502 -9.74 8.70 -7.77
CA LEU A 502 -11.08 8.43 -8.27
C LEU A 502 -11.14 7.11 -9.05
N HIS A 503 -10.02 6.57 -9.42
CA HIS A 503 -9.89 5.26 -10.03
C HIS A 503 -9.91 4.15 -8.96
N VAL A 504 -10.47 2.98 -9.27
CA VAL A 504 -10.32 1.79 -8.41
C VAL A 504 -8.92 1.22 -8.56
N THR A 505 -8.44 0.46 -7.57
CA THR A 505 -7.20 -0.28 -7.75
C THR A 505 -7.36 -1.37 -8.81
N TYR A 506 -6.30 -1.69 -9.51
CA TYR A 506 -6.32 -2.66 -10.60
C TYR A 506 -6.86 -4.02 -10.17
N GLY A 507 -6.54 -4.45 -8.94
CA GLY A 507 -7.06 -5.69 -8.39
C GLY A 507 -8.59 -5.75 -8.32
N LEU A 508 -9.25 -4.62 -8.13
CA LEU A 508 -10.70 -4.55 -8.08
C LEU A 508 -11.37 -4.74 -9.44
N LEU A 509 -10.68 -4.47 -10.57
CA LEU A 509 -11.19 -4.77 -11.92
C LEU A 509 -11.41 -6.27 -12.17
N ALA A 510 -10.88 -7.13 -11.30
CA ALA A 510 -11.24 -8.55 -11.30
C ALA A 510 -12.73 -8.79 -10.98
N ALA A 511 -13.37 -7.94 -10.16
CA ALA A 511 -14.75 -8.16 -9.72
C ALA A 511 -15.77 -8.15 -10.86
N PRO A 512 -15.78 -7.18 -11.81
CA PRO A 512 -16.62 -7.26 -12.98
C PRO A 512 -16.31 -8.48 -13.86
N CYS A 513 -15.03 -8.83 -14.05
CA CYS A 513 -14.66 -10.02 -14.82
C CYS A 513 -15.24 -11.29 -14.20
N VAL A 514 -15.04 -11.49 -12.89
CA VAL A 514 -15.54 -12.67 -12.16
C VAL A 514 -17.06 -12.73 -12.20
N ARG A 515 -17.75 -11.60 -11.99
CA ARG A 515 -19.21 -11.56 -12.03
C ARG A 515 -19.76 -11.91 -13.40
N TYR A 516 -19.19 -11.33 -14.46
CA TYR A 516 -19.63 -11.64 -15.83
C TYR A 516 -19.44 -13.13 -16.13
N LEU A 517 -18.23 -13.65 -15.89
CA LEU A 517 -17.88 -15.04 -16.18
C LEU A 517 -18.67 -16.04 -15.33
N SER A 518 -18.97 -15.70 -14.07
CA SER A 518 -19.64 -16.61 -13.15
C SER A 518 -21.17 -16.56 -13.25
N ASN A 519 -21.76 -15.37 -13.44
CA ASN A 519 -23.20 -15.19 -13.27
C ASN A 519 -23.93 -14.98 -14.61
N HIS A 520 -23.24 -14.48 -15.65
CA HIS A 520 -23.89 -14.21 -16.93
C HIS A 520 -23.62 -15.31 -17.96
N VAL A 521 -22.39 -15.86 -18.01
CA VAL A 521 -22.03 -16.89 -19.01
C VAL A 521 -21.75 -18.26 -18.42
N ASP A 522 -21.71 -18.40 -17.10
CA ASP A 522 -21.42 -19.65 -16.37
C ASP A 522 -20.18 -20.37 -16.85
N SER A 523 -19.11 -19.62 -17.15
CA SER A 523 -17.84 -20.17 -17.64
C SER A 523 -17.17 -21.01 -16.58
N ARG A 524 -16.61 -22.17 -16.97
CA ARG A 524 -15.96 -23.12 -16.05
C ARG A 524 -14.47 -23.27 -16.30
N GLN A 525 -14.03 -23.01 -17.53
CA GLN A 525 -12.63 -23.11 -17.96
C GLN A 525 -12.19 -21.77 -18.54
N VAL A 526 -11.56 -20.92 -17.74
CA VAL A 526 -11.20 -19.56 -18.14
C VAL A 526 -9.70 -19.47 -18.43
N LEU A 527 -9.33 -18.96 -19.61
CA LEU A 527 -7.96 -18.57 -19.90
C LEU A 527 -7.79 -17.06 -19.71
N LEU A 528 -6.90 -16.68 -18.80
CA LEU A 528 -6.51 -15.29 -18.53
C LEU A 528 -5.21 -15.00 -19.28
N VAL A 529 -5.20 -13.97 -20.11
CA VAL A 529 -4.04 -13.59 -20.91
C VAL A 529 -3.39 -12.35 -20.31
N ASP A 530 -2.28 -12.56 -19.59
CA ASP A 530 -1.43 -11.52 -19.04
C ASP A 530 -0.53 -10.93 -20.13
N ASP A 531 -0.87 -9.72 -20.56
CA ASP A 531 -0.08 -8.99 -21.54
C ASP A 531 1.05 -8.22 -20.87
N ARG A 532 2.26 -8.74 -20.95
CA ARG A 532 3.44 -8.15 -20.34
C ARG A 532 3.79 -6.73 -20.81
N ALA A 533 3.24 -6.29 -21.94
CA ALA A 533 3.36 -4.90 -22.37
C ALA A 533 2.66 -3.92 -21.43
N GLN A 534 1.69 -4.41 -20.64
CA GLN A 534 0.94 -3.61 -19.66
C GLN A 534 1.49 -3.70 -18.23
N GLY A 535 2.58 -4.43 -18.01
CA GLY A 535 3.29 -4.54 -16.75
C GLY A 535 2.41 -4.94 -15.56
N ASP A 536 2.54 -4.22 -14.45
CA ASP A 536 1.84 -4.51 -13.18
C ASP A 536 0.30 -4.54 -13.32
N PHE A 537 -0.26 -3.76 -14.23
CA PHE A 537 -1.70 -3.74 -14.49
C PHE A 537 -2.22 -5.11 -14.93
N ALA A 538 -1.66 -5.66 -16.00
CA ALA A 538 -2.11 -6.92 -16.58
C ALA A 538 -1.97 -8.07 -15.59
N TRP A 539 -0.81 -8.13 -14.95
CA TRP A 539 -0.53 -9.14 -13.95
C TRP A 539 -1.53 -9.07 -12.77
N THR A 540 -1.75 -7.87 -12.21
CA THR A 540 -2.64 -7.70 -11.06
C THR A 540 -4.08 -8.13 -11.38
N VAL A 541 -4.59 -7.73 -12.54
CA VAL A 541 -5.96 -8.11 -12.94
C VAL A 541 -6.06 -9.62 -13.16
N CYS A 542 -5.10 -10.24 -13.86
CA CYS A 542 -5.10 -11.68 -14.09
C CYS A 542 -5.02 -12.47 -12.78
N ASP A 543 -4.09 -12.13 -11.88
CA ASP A 543 -3.89 -12.80 -10.60
C ASP A 543 -5.15 -12.74 -9.73
N GLN A 544 -5.75 -11.56 -9.56
CA GLN A 544 -6.95 -11.40 -8.75
C GLN A 544 -8.18 -12.09 -9.39
N THR A 545 -8.28 -12.07 -10.73
CA THR A 545 -9.35 -12.78 -11.45
C THR A 545 -9.20 -14.28 -11.31
N GLU A 546 -7.99 -14.84 -11.50
CA GLU A 546 -7.72 -16.27 -11.32
C GLU A 546 -8.13 -16.75 -9.93
N ARG A 547 -7.69 -16.05 -8.89
CA ARG A 547 -8.00 -16.40 -7.50
C ARG A 547 -9.49 -16.37 -7.22
N ALA A 548 -10.15 -15.30 -7.60
CA ALA A 548 -11.58 -15.15 -7.34
C ALA A 548 -12.41 -16.19 -8.12
N LEU A 549 -12.03 -16.54 -9.35
CA LEU A 549 -12.68 -17.61 -10.11
C LEU A 549 -12.49 -18.97 -9.43
N ARG A 550 -11.26 -19.30 -9.01
CA ARG A 550 -10.98 -20.57 -8.30
C ARG A 550 -11.72 -20.67 -6.96
N GLN A 551 -11.81 -19.58 -6.21
CA GLN A 551 -12.62 -19.54 -4.98
C GLN A 551 -14.10 -19.80 -5.24
N ASN A 552 -14.60 -19.46 -6.43
CA ASN A 552 -15.96 -19.73 -6.87
C ASN A 552 -16.12 -21.10 -7.58
N GLY A 553 -15.13 -22.00 -7.43
CA GLY A 553 -15.17 -23.36 -7.96
C GLY A 553 -15.03 -23.45 -9.47
N ARG A 554 -14.33 -22.48 -10.11
CA ARG A 554 -14.08 -22.43 -11.55
C ARG A 554 -12.60 -22.63 -11.84
N ASP A 555 -12.28 -23.34 -12.91
CA ASP A 555 -10.91 -23.49 -13.34
C ASP A 555 -10.47 -22.23 -14.10
N ALA A 556 -9.38 -21.66 -13.68
CA ALA A 556 -8.76 -20.52 -14.34
C ALA A 556 -7.26 -20.75 -14.47
N THR A 557 -6.71 -20.48 -15.65
CA THR A 557 -5.28 -20.56 -15.93
C THR A 557 -4.80 -19.25 -16.52
N VAL A 558 -3.58 -18.85 -16.16
CA VAL A 558 -2.95 -17.65 -16.70
C VAL A 558 -1.90 -18.05 -17.72
N THR A 559 -2.00 -17.51 -18.93
CA THR A 559 -0.93 -17.53 -19.93
C THR A 559 -0.33 -16.13 -20.07
N HIS A 560 0.91 -16.06 -20.52
CA HIS A 560 1.64 -14.79 -20.63
C HIS A 560 2.00 -14.54 -22.11
N VAL A 561 1.76 -13.31 -22.56
CA VAL A 561 2.25 -12.86 -23.87
C VAL A 561 3.35 -11.83 -23.72
N ALA A 562 4.38 -11.92 -24.56
CA ALA A 562 5.52 -11.02 -24.51
C ALA A 562 5.12 -9.57 -24.78
N ALA A 563 5.88 -8.62 -24.21
CA ALA A 563 5.69 -7.19 -24.48
C ALA A 563 5.90 -6.81 -25.95
N GLY A 564 6.71 -7.58 -26.69
CA GLY A 564 6.93 -7.42 -28.12
C GLY A 564 5.78 -8.00 -28.98
N LYS A 565 6.14 -8.63 -30.10
CA LYS A 565 5.19 -9.23 -31.05
C LYS A 565 4.50 -10.46 -30.44
N ILE A 566 3.18 -10.54 -30.58
CA ILE A 566 2.37 -11.71 -30.18
C ILE A 566 2.21 -12.65 -31.40
N ASP A 567 2.37 -13.95 -31.17
CA ASP A 567 1.89 -14.99 -32.08
C ASP A 567 0.43 -15.32 -31.69
N TYR A 568 -0.50 -14.64 -32.33
CA TYR A 568 -1.92 -14.82 -32.07
C TYR A 568 -2.46 -16.18 -32.46
N ALA A 569 -1.84 -16.84 -33.49
CA ALA A 569 -2.26 -18.18 -33.92
C ALA A 569 -1.91 -19.21 -32.85
N SER A 570 -0.70 -19.15 -32.29
CA SER A 570 -0.30 -19.98 -31.16
C SER A 570 -1.16 -19.72 -29.93
N LEU A 571 -1.48 -18.45 -29.61
CA LEU A 571 -2.35 -18.11 -28.49
C LEU A 571 -3.78 -18.67 -28.67
N ALA A 572 -4.37 -18.58 -29.86
CA ALA A 572 -5.67 -19.18 -30.15
C ALA A 572 -5.64 -20.73 -30.04
N ALA A 573 -4.55 -21.35 -30.48
CA ALA A 573 -4.35 -22.79 -30.30
C ALA A 573 -4.22 -23.19 -28.83
N GLU A 574 -3.62 -22.34 -27.99
CA GLU A 574 -3.55 -22.53 -26.53
C GLU A 574 -4.94 -22.44 -25.89
N VAL A 575 -5.76 -21.45 -26.26
CA VAL A 575 -7.17 -21.34 -25.81
C VAL A 575 -7.93 -22.65 -26.10
N ARG A 576 -7.76 -23.20 -27.29
CA ARG A 576 -8.40 -24.47 -27.70
C ARG A 576 -7.85 -25.67 -26.92
N SER A 577 -6.54 -25.77 -26.72
CA SER A 577 -5.91 -26.89 -26.02
C SER A 577 -6.26 -26.87 -24.52
N ALA A 578 -6.44 -25.70 -23.93
CA ALA A 578 -6.94 -25.50 -22.58
C ALA A 578 -8.43 -25.80 -22.45
N ARG A 579 -9.14 -26.07 -23.54
CA ARG A 579 -10.60 -26.22 -23.60
C ARG A 579 -11.32 -25.03 -22.92
N ALA A 580 -10.76 -23.84 -23.05
CA ALA A 580 -11.32 -22.66 -22.42
C ALA A 580 -12.69 -22.34 -23.04
N ASP A 581 -13.65 -22.02 -22.18
CA ASP A 581 -14.98 -21.54 -22.56
C ASP A 581 -15.08 -20.01 -22.40
N ALA A 582 -14.04 -19.39 -21.85
CA ALA A 582 -13.89 -17.94 -21.79
C ALA A 582 -12.42 -17.50 -21.86
N VAL A 583 -12.19 -16.30 -22.40
CA VAL A 583 -10.89 -15.63 -22.44
C VAL A 583 -11.01 -14.23 -21.86
N VAL A 584 -10.08 -13.86 -20.98
CA VAL A 584 -9.91 -12.48 -20.48
C VAL A 584 -8.54 -11.97 -20.94
N PHE A 585 -8.51 -10.85 -21.66
CA PHE A 585 -7.31 -10.23 -22.17
C PHE A 585 -7.02 -8.89 -21.49
N THR A 586 -5.81 -8.68 -21.00
CA THR A 586 -5.43 -7.48 -20.24
C THR A 586 -4.56 -6.50 -21.04
N GLY A 587 -4.41 -6.69 -22.35
CA GLY A 587 -3.63 -5.83 -23.23
C GLY A 587 -4.37 -4.60 -23.74
N ASP A 588 -3.67 -3.82 -24.59
CA ASP A 588 -4.22 -2.64 -25.25
C ASP A 588 -5.15 -3.00 -26.44
N ALA A 589 -5.76 -1.97 -27.02
CA ALA A 589 -6.74 -2.09 -28.10
C ALA A 589 -6.20 -2.80 -29.35
N GLY A 590 -4.97 -2.48 -29.79
CA GLY A 590 -4.39 -3.09 -30.98
C GLY A 590 -4.08 -4.57 -30.78
N ARG A 591 -3.56 -4.90 -29.60
CA ARG A 591 -3.23 -6.28 -29.23
C ARG A 591 -4.50 -7.10 -28.97
N ALA A 592 -5.53 -6.51 -28.36
CA ALA A 592 -6.85 -7.14 -28.21
C ALA A 592 -7.52 -7.44 -29.58
N ALA A 593 -7.40 -6.52 -30.55
CA ALA A 593 -7.93 -6.73 -31.90
C ALA A 593 -7.24 -7.89 -32.63
N GLY A 594 -5.92 -8.05 -32.47
CA GLY A 594 -5.19 -9.20 -32.99
C GLY A 594 -5.70 -10.52 -32.42
N LEU A 595 -5.92 -10.58 -31.10
CA LEU A 595 -6.49 -11.78 -30.46
C LEU A 595 -7.95 -12.02 -30.91
N ALA A 596 -8.77 -10.97 -31.01
CA ALA A 596 -10.15 -11.10 -31.48
C ALA A 596 -10.24 -11.73 -32.87
N SER A 597 -9.36 -11.28 -33.79
CA SER A 597 -9.26 -11.84 -35.16
C SER A 597 -8.82 -13.31 -35.14
N ALA A 598 -7.82 -13.67 -34.33
CA ALA A 598 -7.33 -15.04 -34.22
C ALA A 598 -8.37 -16.01 -33.62
N LEU A 599 -9.05 -15.59 -32.56
CA LEU A 599 -10.14 -16.39 -31.96
C LEU A 599 -11.31 -16.59 -32.91
N THR A 600 -11.62 -15.59 -33.74
CA THR A 600 -12.64 -15.70 -34.78
C THR A 600 -12.22 -16.67 -35.89
N ALA A 601 -10.97 -16.61 -36.34
CA ALA A 601 -10.40 -17.54 -37.32
C ALA A 601 -10.38 -18.98 -36.79
N ASP A 602 -10.13 -19.16 -35.48
CA ASP A 602 -10.17 -20.46 -34.79
C ASP A 602 -11.58 -20.91 -34.40
N ARG A 603 -12.61 -20.16 -34.79
CA ARG A 603 -14.03 -20.43 -34.52
C ARG A 603 -14.36 -20.54 -33.01
N PHE A 604 -13.66 -19.80 -32.18
CA PHE A 604 -13.95 -19.75 -30.74
C PHE A 604 -15.31 -19.11 -30.49
N THR A 605 -16.19 -19.82 -29.78
CA THR A 605 -17.58 -19.40 -29.49
C THR A 605 -17.76 -18.98 -28.02
N GLY A 606 -16.72 -19.16 -27.19
CA GLY A 606 -16.76 -18.82 -25.77
C GLY A 606 -16.82 -17.31 -25.48
N ALA A 607 -16.94 -16.99 -24.22
CA ALA A 607 -16.99 -15.61 -23.74
C ALA A 607 -15.64 -14.89 -23.96
N ARG A 608 -15.70 -13.61 -24.32
CA ARG A 608 -14.52 -12.79 -24.62
C ARG A 608 -14.59 -11.50 -23.81
N MET A 609 -13.64 -11.33 -22.92
CA MET A 609 -13.50 -10.12 -22.12
C MET A 609 -12.16 -9.45 -22.32
N ALA A 610 -12.15 -8.16 -22.12
CA ALA A 610 -10.94 -7.37 -21.95
C ALA A 610 -11.14 -6.31 -20.84
N THR A 611 -10.08 -5.58 -20.57
CA THR A 611 -10.10 -4.48 -19.58
C THR A 611 -10.18 -3.13 -20.28
N GLU A 612 -10.28 -2.06 -19.49
CA GLU A 612 -10.33 -0.67 -19.95
C GLU A 612 -9.21 -0.28 -20.90
N ARG A 613 -8.03 -0.92 -20.80
CA ARG A 613 -6.88 -0.66 -21.71
C ARG A 613 -7.19 -1.00 -23.17
N ALA A 614 -8.12 -1.91 -23.39
CA ALA A 614 -8.56 -2.30 -24.73
C ALA A 614 -9.83 -1.55 -25.18
N LEU A 615 -10.52 -0.82 -24.30
CA LEU A 615 -11.73 -0.06 -24.64
C LEU A 615 -11.38 1.23 -25.35
N ASP A 616 -11.14 1.15 -26.65
CA ASP A 616 -10.71 2.25 -27.50
C ASP A 616 -11.31 2.08 -28.90
N PRO A 617 -11.73 3.14 -29.61
CA PRO A 617 -12.22 3.04 -30.99
C PRO A 617 -11.27 2.31 -31.94
N ARG A 618 -9.97 2.34 -31.70
CA ARG A 618 -8.95 1.58 -32.45
C ARG A 618 -9.17 0.06 -32.38
N PHE A 619 -9.72 -0.45 -31.26
CA PHE A 619 -10.11 -1.88 -31.17
C PHE A 619 -11.21 -2.21 -32.19
N LEU A 620 -12.26 -1.40 -32.27
CA LEU A 620 -13.38 -1.61 -33.20
C LEU A 620 -12.91 -1.52 -34.66
N ALA A 621 -12.08 -0.52 -34.96
CA ALA A 621 -11.53 -0.30 -36.30
C ALA A 621 -10.64 -1.46 -36.75
N ALA A 622 -9.80 -2.02 -35.86
CA ALA A 622 -8.86 -3.07 -36.19
C ALA A 622 -9.47 -4.49 -36.15
N ALA A 623 -10.38 -4.77 -35.22
CA ALA A 623 -11.02 -6.08 -35.07
C ALA A 623 -12.22 -6.27 -36.01
N GLY A 624 -12.87 -5.17 -36.44
CA GLY A 624 -14.05 -5.24 -37.33
C GLY A 624 -15.13 -6.16 -36.79
N ALA A 625 -15.58 -7.13 -37.58
CA ALA A 625 -16.61 -8.11 -37.20
C ALA A 625 -16.18 -8.99 -35.99
N ALA A 626 -14.89 -9.22 -35.79
CA ALA A 626 -14.37 -10.00 -34.68
C ALA A 626 -14.54 -9.32 -33.30
N ALA A 627 -14.83 -8.02 -33.26
CA ALA A 627 -15.11 -7.28 -32.05
C ALA A 627 -16.47 -7.63 -31.44
N LYS A 628 -17.42 -8.18 -32.22
CA LYS A 628 -18.78 -8.42 -31.77
C LYS A 628 -18.84 -9.29 -30.50
N GLY A 629 -19.59 -8.83 -29.48
CA GLY A 629 -19.82 -9.55 -28.24
C GLY A 629 -18.70 -9.48 -27.21
N TRP A 630 -17.59 -8.78 -27.49
CA TRP A 630 -16.56 -8.55 -26.47
C TRP A 630 -17.11 -7.67 -25.35
N VAL A 631 -16.79 -8.04 -24.10
CA VAL A 631 -17.17 -7.31 -22.90
C VAL A 631 -15.92 -6.68 -22.25
N PHE A 632 -16.06 -5.49 -21.70
CA PHE A 632 -14.94 -4.73 -21.12
C PHE A 632 -15.26 -4.32 -19.70
N ALA A 633 -14.36 -4.65 -18.78
CA ALA A 633 -14.39 -4.19 -17.40
C ALA A 633 -13.62 -2.87 -17.28
N THR A 634 -14.25 -1.84 -16.71
CA THR A 634 -13.70 -0.48 -16.64
C THR A 634 -13.88 0.17 -15.28
N SER A 635 -13.07 1.19 -15.01
CA SER A 635 -13.16 2.08 -13.84
C SER A 635 -13.82 3.44 -14.14
N PHE A 636 -14.23 3.67 -15.36
CA PHE A 636 -14.89 4.90 -15.80
C PHE A 636 -16.25 4.61 -16.42
N THR A 637 -17.11 5.62 -16.40
CA THR A 637 -18.48 5.53 -16.92
C THR A 637 -18.60 6.14 -18.31
N ASP A 638 -19.70 5.83 -19.01
CA ASP A 638 -20.15 6.60 -20.17
C ASP A 638 -21.10 7.72 -19.73
N PRO A 639 -20.65 8.99 -19.73
CA PRO A 639 -21.50 10.10 -19.31
C PRO A 639 -22.67 10.37 -20.29
N THR A 640 -22.60 9.87 -21.53
CA THR A 640 -23.68 10.04 -22.51
C THR A 640 -24.87 9.14 -22.20
N ALA A 641 -24.63 8.00 -21.55
CA ALA A 641 -25.62 7.01 -21.18
C ALA A 641 -26.20 7.18 -19.76
N ARG A 642 -25.62 8.07 -18.94
CA ARG A 642 -26.04 8.27 -17.54
C ARG A 642 -26.96 9.48 -17.36
N ALA A 643 -28.09 9.25 -16.65
CA ALA A 643 -29.03 10.33 -16.34
C ALA A 643 -28.40 11.44 -15.48
N SER A 644 -27.55 11.07 -14.48
CA SER A 644 -26.84 12.02 -13.61
C SER A 644 -25.84 12.90 -14.34
N ALA A 645 -25.29 12.45 -15.47
CA ALA A 645 -24.31 13.18 -16.27
C ALA A 645 -24.91 13.94 -17.47
N ARG A 646 -26.24 13.90 -17.66
CA ARG A 646 -26.90 14.53 -18.83
C ARG A 646 -26.56 16.02 -18.99
N ALA A 647 -26.64 16.77 -17.90
CA ALA A 647 -26.35 18.21 -17.91
C ALA A 647 -24.85 18.47 -18.22
N PHE A 648 -23.95 17.65 -17.67
CA PHE A 648 -22.52 17.71 -17.98
C PHE A 648 -22.26 17.42 -19.46
N THR A 649 -22.85 16.35 -20.01
CA THR A 649 -22.68 15.96 -21.42
C THR A 649 -23.16 17.07 -22.36
N ALA A 650 -24.32 17.67 -22.09
CA ALA A 650 -24.84 18.78 -22.87
C ALA A 650 -23.90 20.01 -22.83
N ALA A 651 -23.40 20.39 -21.64
CA ALA A 651 -22.48 21.48 -21.45
C ALA A 651 -21.11 21.22 -22.12
N TYR A 652 -20.63 19.97 -22.05
CA TYR A 652 -19.37 19.55 -22.67
C TYR A 652 -19.45 19.66 -24.20
N ARG A 653 -20.53 19.16 -24.82
CA ARG A 653 -20.80 19.27 -26.26
C ARG A 653 -20.86 20.73 -26.71
N ALA A 654 -21.59 21.55 -25.96
CA ALA A 654 -21.71 22.97 -26.26
C ALA A 654 -20.36 23.72 -26.23
N ARG A 655 -19.46 23.32 -25.33
CA ARG A 655 -18.17 23.99 -25.17
C ARG A 655 -17.08 23.47 -26.10
N PHE A 656 -17.02 22.16 -26.32
CA PHE A 656 -15.90 21.47 -27.00
C PHE A 656 -16.28 20.92 -28.39
N GLY A 657 -17.56 20.92 -28.74
CA GLY A 657 -18.05 20.44 -30.05
C GLY A 657 -17.98 18.92 -30.24
N ALA A 658 -17.72 18.16 -29.19
CA ALA A 658 -17.57 16.70 -29.22
C ALA A 658 -18.18 16.06 -27.97
N ASP A 659 -18.39 14.74 -28.01
CA ASP A 659 -18.79 13.98 -26.84
C ASP A 659 -17.63 13.89 -25.81
N PRO A 660 -17.96 13.78 -24.50
CA PRO A 660 -16.95 13.57 -23.48
C PRO A 660 -16.18 12.29 -23.74
N GLY A 661 -14.86 12.38 -23.83
CA GLY A 661 -13.96 11.20 -23.88
C GLY A 661 -13.85 10.54 -22.51
N TRP A 662 -13.13 9.41 -22.48
CA TRP A 662 -12.92 8.63 -21.27
C TRP A 662 -12.31 9.48 -20.15
N TYR A 663 -12.77 9.30 -18.93
CA TYR A 663 -12.37 10.04 -17.73
C TYR A 663 -12.74 11.53 -17.69
N ALA A 664 -13.41 12.11 -18.72
CA ALA A 664 -13.78 13.53 -18.70
C ALA A 664 -14.78 13.85 -17.56
N ALA A 665 -15.75 12.98 -17.34
CA ALA A 665 -16.76 13.14 -16.28
C ALA A 665 -16.15 12.93 -14.88
N GLU A 666 -15.25 11.98 -14.75
CA GLU A 666 -14.49 11.70 -13.53
C GLU A 666 -13.59 12.89 -13.18
N ALA A 667 -12.94 13.52 -14.17
CA ALA A 667 -12.12 14.71 -13.95
C ALA A 667 -12.96 15.94 -13.53
N HIS A 668 -14.19 16.05 -14.03
CA HIS A 668 -15.16 17.03 -13.54
C HIS A 668 -15.48 16.78 -12.06
N ASP A 669 -15.79 15.55 -11.70
CA ASP A 669 -16.05 15.16 -10.30
C ASP A 669 -14.84 15.39 -9.40
N ALA A 670 -13.61 15.16 -9.90
CA ALA A 670 -12.36 15.40 -9.18
C ALA A 670 -12.18 16.88 -8.81
N VAL A 671 -12.46 17.80 -9.73
CA VAL A 671 -12.41 19.24 -9.46
C VAL A 671 -13.46 19.66 -8.45
N MET A 672 -14.68 19.17 -8.58
CA MET A 672 -15.78 19.51 -7.66
C MET A 672 -15.56 18.92 -6.26
N PHE A 673 -15.00 17.72 -6.17
CA PHE A 673 -14.55 17.10 -4.92
C PHE A 673 -13.44 17.93 -4.25
N LEU A 674 -12.43 18.35 -5.03
CA LEU A 674 -11.36 19.19 -4.54
C LEU A 674 -11.89 20.54 -4.07
N ALA A 675 -12.78 21.18 -4.82
CA ALA A 675 -13.42 22.44 -4.42
C ALA A 675 -14.16 22.29 -3.08
N LYS A 676 -14.89 21.19 -2.88
CA LYS A 676 -15.53 20.88 -1.60
C LYS A 676 -14.49 20.69 -0.48
N SER A 677 -13.32 20.14 -0.80
CA SER A 677 -12.22 19.96 0.16
C SER A 677 -11.59 21.30 0.58
N CYS A 678 -11.63 22.32 -0.28
CA CYS A 678 -11.12 23.66 0.01
C CYS A 678 -12.07 24.50 0.88
N HIS A 679 -13.23 24.00 1.29
CA HIS A 679 -14.20 24.75 2.07
C HIS A 679 -14.70 23.96 3.28
N LYS A 680 -14.68 24.58 4.47
CA LYS A 680 -15.17 24.00 5.72
C LYS A 680 -15.83 25.05 6.59
N ASP A 681 -17.07 24.82 6.99
CA ASP A 681 -17.80 25.64 8.00
C ASP A 681 -17.75 27.15 7.71
N GLY A 682 -17.94 27.53 6.44
CA GLY A 682 -17.89 28.92 5.99
C GLY A 682 -16.46 29.46 5.75
N ILE A 683 -15.40 28.65 5.99
CA ILE A 683 -14.00 29.09 5.86
C ILE A 683 -13.39 28.47 4.60
N THR A 684 -12.75 29.28 3.77
CA THR A 684 -11.94 28.82 2.64
C THR A 684 -10.56 28.43 3.12
N LEU A 685 -10.18 27.17 2.87
CA LEU A 685 -8.86 26.64 3.21
C LEU A 685 -7.85 27.00 2.13
N THR A 686 -6.72 27.60 2.54
CA THR A 686 -5.63 28.05 1.66
C THR A 686 -4.30 27.36 1.95
N GLU A 687 -4.29 26.40 2.87
CA GLU A 687 -3.10 25.61 3.24
C GLU A 687 -3.22 24.19 2.68
N ARG A 688 -2.18 23.73 1.98
CA ARG A 688 -2.10 22.37 1.41
C ARG A 688 -2.42 21.29 2.42
N GLY A 689 -1.78 21.32 3.60
CA GLY A 689 -1.99 20.34 4.64
C GLY A 689 -3.41 20.31 5.21
N ALA A 690 -4.10 21.45 5.29
CA ALA A 690 -5.49 21.51 5.72
C ALA A 690 -6.43 20.87 4.68
N ILE A 691 -6.20 21.15 3.37
CA ILE A 691 -6.96 20.55 2.27
C ILE A 691 -6.73 19.03 2.23
N ALA A 692 -5.46 18.58 2.29
CA ALA A 692 -5.12 17.16 2.28
C ALA A 692 -5.81 16.38 3.41
N ARG A 693 -5.76 16.89 4.65
CA ARG A 693 -6.44 16.26 5.79
C ARG A 693 -7.95 16.20 5.66
N ARG A 694 -8.55 17.12 4.89
CA ARG A 694 -9.99 17.16 4.71
C ARG A 694 -10.50 16.20 3.64
N MET A 695 -9.73 15.95 2.58
CA MET A 695 -10.15 15.08 1.47
C MET A 695 -10.77 13.75 1.92
N PRO A 696 -10.15 12.96 2.82
CA PRO A 696 -10.72 11.68 3.24
C PRO A 696 -11.96 11.80 4.14
N GLN A 697 -12.26 13.00 4.66
CA GLN A 697 -13.38 13.23 5.58
C GLN A 697 -14.69 13.62 4.89
N ILE A 698 -14.66 13.90 3.59
CA ILE A 698 -15.83 14.38 2.87
C ILE A 698 -16.47 13.29 2.02
N THR A 699 -17.80 13.37 1.91
CA THR A 699 -18.57 12.64 0.92
C THR A 699 -19.03 13.62 -0.15
N TYR A 700 -18.77 13.31 -1.42
CA TYR A 700 -19.18 14.12 -2.55
C TYR A 700 -20.05 13.26 -3.50
N ALA A 701 -21.30 13.71 -3.72
CA ALA A 701 -22.18 13.08 -4.71
C ALA A 701 -21.84 13.66 -6.09
N GLY A 702 -21.09 12.91 -6.87
CA GLY A 702 -20.66 13.26 -8.21
C GLY A 702 -21.67 12.88 -9.29
N ILE A 703 -21.37 13.27 -10.53
CA ILE A 703 -22.16 12.89 -11.70
C ILE A 703 -21.85 11.46 -12.16
N THR A 704 -20.66 10.94 -11.82
CA THR A 704 -20.23 9.59 -12.14
C THR A 704 -20.51 8.62 -11.00
N ARG A 705 -20.30 9.04 -9.77
CA ARG A 705 -20.43 8.23 -8.54
C ARG A 705 -20.42 9.09 -7.28
N THR A 706 -20.72 8.50 -6.15
CA THR A 706 -20.46 9.12 -4.86
C THR A 706 -18.99 8.89 -4.48
N VAL A 707 -18.21 9.95 -4.33
CA VAL A 707 -16.82 9.89 -3.85
C VAL A 707 -16.83 9.91 -2.33
N LYS A 708 -16.44 8.80 -1.72
CA LYS A 708 -16.36 8.63 -0.26
C LYS A 708 -15.21 7.66 0.06
N TYR A 709 -14.36 8.02 0.98
CA TYR A 709 -13.28 7.16 1.45
C TYR A 709 -13.69 6.51 2.77
N GLU A 710 -13.86 5.16 2.73
CA GLU A 710 -14.10 4.34 3.92
C GLU A 710 -12.75 4.00 4.53
N SER A 711 -12.51 3.85 5.75
CA SER A 711 -11.20 3.55 6.36
C SER A 711 -10.02 4.48 5.99
N GLY A 712 -10.29 5.78 5.80
CA GLY A 712 -9.24 6.79 5.59
C GLY A 712 -8.72 6.94 4.15
N TYR A 713 -8.67 5.88 3.34
CA TYR A 713 -8.22 5.89 1.93
C TYR A 713 -8.80 4.71 1.13
N GLY A 714 -9.84 4.06 1.65
CA GLY A 714 -10.48 2.91 1.01
C GLY A 714 -11.24 3.32 -0.25
N TYR A 715 -11.13 2.49 -1.27
CA TYR A 715 -11.70 2.69 -2.59
C TYR A 715 -13.21 2.52 -2.60
N ASN A 716 -13.88 3.28 -3.44
CA ASN A 716 -15.30 3.14 -3.66
C ASN A 716 -15.56 1.96 -4.62
N HIS A 717 -16.07 0.86 -4.10
CA HIS A 717 -16.45 -0.33 -4.89
C HIS A 717 -17.52 -0.05 -5.96
N ASP A 718 -18.17 1.11 -5.94
CA ASP A 718 -19.20 1.50 -6.91
C ASP A 718 -18.62 2.09 -8.21
N ALA A 719 -17.30 2.12 -8.34
CA ALA A 719 -16.59 2.73 -9.45
C ALA A 719 -16.16 1.74 -10.55
N MET A 720 -16.92 0.65 -10.76
CA MET A 720 -16.64 -0.35 -11.79
C MET A 720 -17.84 -0.53 -12.70
N PHE A 721 -17.57 -0.58 -14.00
CA PHE A 721 -18.61 -0.57 -15.04
C PHE A 721 -18.27 -1.55 -16.15
N ASP A 722 -19.30 -2.03 -16.84
CA ASP A 722 -19.18 -2.93 -17.98
C ASP A 722 -19.64 -2.25 -19.28
N PHE A 723 -18.93 -2.58 -20.36
CA PHE A 723 -19.27 -2.23 -21.72
C PHE A 723 -19.30 -3.51 -22.58
N GLN A 724 -20.10 -3.51 -23.66
CA GLN A 724 -20.13 -4.61 -24.63
C GLN A 724 -20.10 -4.05 -26.05
N VAL A 725 -19.45 -4.75 -26.96
CA VAL A 725 -19.54 -4.43 -28.39
C VAL A 725 -20.82 -5.01 -28.97
N VAL A 726 -21.74 -4.14 -29.34
CA VAL A 726 -23.02 -4.44 -29.98
C VAL A 726 -23.12 -3.62 -31.27
N ASP A 727 -23.40 -4.26 -32.39
CA ASP A 727 -23.57 -3.62 -33.69
C ASP A 727 -22.40 -2.71 -34.11
N GLY A 728 -21.19 -3.11 -33.77
CA GLY A 728 -19.95 -2.41 -34.11
C GLY A 728 -19.66 -1.17 -33.24
N ALA A 729 -20.37 -0.96 -32.16
CA ALA A 729 -20.17 0.14 -31.23
C ALA A 729 -20.03 -0.35 -29.79
N PHE A 730 -19.34 0.41 -28.95
CA PHE A 730 -19.32 0.17 -27.49
C PHE A 730 -20.67 0.60 -26.89
N ARG A 731 -21.34 -0.32 -26.26
CA ARG A 731 -22.58 -0.11 -25.51
C ARG A 731 -22.28 -0.18 -24.02
N TYR A 732 -22.58 0.90 -23.31
CA TYR A 732 -22.51 0.95 -21.85
C TYR A 732 -23.61 0.06 -21.23
N LEU A 733 -23.22 -0.86 -20.34
CA LEU A 733 -24.14 -1.78 -19.68
C LEU A 733 -24.54 -1.32 -18.27
N GLY A 734 -23.84 -0.36 -17.70
CA GLY A 734 -24.08 0.13 -16.35
C GLY A 734 -23.01 -0.26 -15.35
N GLN A 735 -23.30 -0.04 -14.09
CA GLN A 735 -22.46 -0.50 -12.99
C GLN A 735 -22.42 -2.04 -13.00
N TYR A 736 -21.24 -2.62 -12.79
CA TYR A 736 -21.03 -4.07 -12.94
C TYR A 736 -21.99 -4.94 -12.11
N ARG A 737 -22.49 -4.44 -10.95
CA ARG A 737 -23.47 -5.16 -10.11
C ARG A 737 -24.87 -5.18 -10.70
N GLU A 738 -25.20 -4.23 -11.57
CA GLU A 738 -26.52 -4.01 -12.15
C GLU A 738 -26.55 -4.27 -13.67
N ALA A 739 -25.35 -4.45 -14.27
CA ALA A 739 -25.19 -4.59 -15.70
C ALA A 739 -25.99 -5.78 -16.24
N ALA A 740 -26.93 -5.49 -17.14
CA ALA A 740 -27.66 -6.49 -17.91
C ALA A 740 -26.89 -6.77 -19.21
N VAL A 741 -26.15 -7.86 -19.24
CA VAL A 741 -25.47 -8.33 -20.42
C VAL A 741 -26.48 -9.07 -21.29
N SER A 742 -26.63 -8.67 -22.57
CA SER A 742 -27.55 -9.29 -23.54
C SER A 742 -26.89 -10.46 -24.27
#